data_2617ff54ba5d06027ba57b346f2a27fe
#
_entry.id   2617ff54ba5d06027ba57b346f2a27fe
#
_cell.length_a   1.000
_cell.length_b   1.000
_cell.length_c   1.000
_cell.angle_alpha   90.00
_cell.angle_beta   90.00
_cell.angle_gamma   90.00
#
_symmetry.space_group_name_H-M   'P 1'
#
loop_
_entity.id
_entity.type
_entity.pdbx_description
1 polymer ?
#
loop_
_entity_poly.entity_id
_entity_poly.type
_entity_poly.pdbx_seq_one_letter_code
_entity_poly.pdbx_strand_id
1 'polypeptide(L)'
;MLAINMDDVINVLNSCKPYLIALGIALAIAIIVTVACMKLKKPVKKLVRKEAWIAFLMAAVVIINLICFIPMSSMISLAMGNGTITEETSNEATALCEDIADEGIVLLKNEDNILPLTNTQNINVFGWASTNPCYGGTGSGALSDAYETTTLLGGLEDAGYKINTELTDFYKAYREDRPEVGMWAQDWTLPEPTADSYSDELINNAKEFSDTAMVVITRVGGEGADLPTDVSKVTYTDNSENYKDFEAGEHYLQLSQTEKDMLDLVCANFDNVVVVYNGANTMELGFLNDYKQIKGAIWCPGTGQSGFESLGAVVAGTVNPSGKTSDTFVYDLTATPTYNNFGNFLYDNMDEFAATSKNFGTGEEEATIPSFVNYVEGIYVGYRFYETAAVEGLIDYDKTVQFPFGYGLSYTDFEQKMGDVTVADGKVSFDVTVTNNGTAAGKDVVEVYYNPPYTNGGIEKASANLIDFAKTDVLQPGESQTINVSFSEEDMASYDTYGNGCYVLEAGDYEISINSDSHNTIASQTVSVADTVVYDENNARSTDDVAATNQFAYAEGDVTYLSRADGFANYAKATAAPSNFTLAEDEKAEFLNNSNYDPNNYNNDSDEMPTTGAKNGMTLADMRGLSYDDEKWDTLLDQLTVSDMDTMIALGGYQTSAASSVGKVMTVDCDGPASINNNFTGTGSIGFPSAVMIANTWNKDLALSFGESIGKMADEMEVSGWYAPAMNTHRNAFAGRNFEYYSEDGVLSGKMAANAVIGAEKYGVYAYIKHFALNDQETNRTGMLCTWSNEQAIREIYLKPFEIAVKEGGAKAVMSSFNYIGTQWAGGTYPLQTTVLRDEWGFRGFVLTDYFGVYGYMDSDMGIRGGTDCMLVAYDTETNHVTDTTSATGVKAMRQASKNIMYTVVNSRAYDPENLKTGLMNWQILAIVIDIILGALVIFLEVLTIRKYKKDAAEEPVQTVNETSAE
;
A
#
# COMPACT_ATOMS: atom_id res chain seq x y z
N MET A 1 -6.54 -13.17 6.16
CA MET A 1 -6.00 -13.71 7.45
C MET A 1 -4.50 -13.51 7.43
N LEU A 2 -3.91 -12.84 8.42
CA LEU A 2 -2.46 -12.81 8.53
C LEU A 2 -1.95 -14.25 8.48
N ALA A 3 -1.21 -14.60 7.44
CA ALA A 3 -0.42 -15.80 7.49
C ALA A 3 0.62 -15.57 8.59
N ILE A 4 0.41 -16.16 9.76
CA ILE A 4 1.36 -16.10 10.87
C ILE A 4 2.63 -16.76 10.35
N ASN A 5 3.62 -15.95 10.04
CA ASN A 5 4.94 -16.41 9.64
C ASN A 5 5.56 -17.17 10.81
N MET A 6 6.28 -18.26 10.53
CA MET A 6 6.98 -19.03 11.57
C MET A 6 8.01 -18.16 12.32
N ASP A 7 8.57 -17.16 11.68
CA ASP A 7 9.49 -16.22 12.32
C ASP A 7 8.79 -15.29 13.32
N ASP A 8 7.57 -14.86 13.05
CA ASP A 8 6.76 -14.12 14.01
C ASP A 8 6.50 -14.96 15.25
N VAL A 9 6.16 -16.24 15.07
CA VAL A 9 6.01 -17.19 16.18
C VAL A 9 7.31 -17.36 16.96
N ILE A 10 8.44 -17.47 16.26
CA ILE A 10 9.76 -17.61 16.88
C ILE A 10 10.14 -16.33 17.65
N ASN A 11 9.89 -15.16 17.09
CA ASN A 11 10.19 -13.89 17.74
C ASN A 11 9.33 -13.67 18.98
N VAL A 12 8.04 -13.97 18.89
CA VAL A 12 7.14 -13.98 20.07
C VAL A 12 7.60 -14.97 21.12
N LEU A 13 8.03 -16.18 20.74
CA LEU A 13 8.59 -17.15 21.68
C LEU A 13 9.92 -16.67 22.27
N ASN A 14 10.75 -15.97 21.51
CA ASN A 14 11.99 -15.40 21.99
C ASN A 14 11.73 -14.25 23.01
N SER A 15 10.78 -13.37 22.77
CA SER A 15 10.38 -12.34 23.74
C SER A 15 9.82 -12.93 25.04
N CYS A 16 9.16 -14.09 24.95
CA CYS A 16 8.68 -14.84 26.13
C CYS A 16 9.74 -15.71 26.80
N LYS A 17 10.88 -15.99 26.15
CA LYS A 17 11.90 -16.97 26.57
C LYS A 17 12.40 -16.79 28.00
N PRO A 18 12.78 -15.59 28.51
CA PRO A 18 13.24 -15.43 29.88
C PRO A 18 12.19 -15.84 30.90
N TYR A 19 10.93 -15.56 30.63
CA TYR A 19 9.80 -15.95 31.50
C TYR A 19 9.53 -17.44 31.46
N LEU A 20 9.60 -18.09 30.30
CA LEU A 20 9.46 -19.54 30.13
C LEU A 20 10.58 -20.28 30.83
N ILE A 21 11.81 -19.77 30.80
CA ILE A 21 12.94 -20.30 31.57
C ILE A 21 12.68 -20.18 33.07
N ALA A 22 12.20 -19.03 33.53
CA ALA A 22 11.85 -18.81 34.96
C ALA A 22 10.77 -19.80 35.42
N LEU A 23 9.75 -20.04 34.57
CA LEU A 23 8.69 -21.03 34.85
C LEU A 23 9.26 -22.46 34.94
N GLY A 24 10.17 -22.82 34.01
CA GLY A 24 10.88 -24.10 34.02
C GLY A 24 11.72 -24.30 35.26
N ILE A 25 12.44 -23.26 35.72
CA ILE A 25 13.24 -23.26 36.95
C ILE A 25 12.32 -23.46 38.18
N ALA A 26 11.21 -22.71 38.24
CA ALA A 26 10.24 -22.84 39.37
C ALA A 26 9.65 -24.28 39.44
N LEU A 27 9.33 -24.88 38.27
CA LEU A 27 8.87 -26.27 38.20
C LEU A 27 9.96 -27.25 38.67
N ALA A 28 11.18 -27.08 38.22
CA ALA A 28 12.31 -27.91 38.60
C ALA A 28 12.54 -27.86 40.12
N ILE A 29 12.48 -26.68 40.74
CA ILE A 29 12.59 -26.53 42.18
C ILE A 29 11.48 -27.30 42.91
N ALA A 30 10.21 -27.18 42.46
CA ALA A 30 9.08 -27.88 43.07
C ALA A 30 9.26 -29.42 42.98
N ILE A 31 9.78 -29.93 41.87
CA ILE A 31 10.10 -31.36 41.67
C ILE A 31 11.24 -31.76 42.61
N ILE A 32 12.35 -31.02 42.63
CA ILE A 32 13.52 -31.31 43.48
C ILE A 32 13.10 -31.35 44.96
N VAL A 33 12.34 -30.35 45.43
CA VAL A 33 11.85 -30.31 46.80
C VAL A 33 10.94 -31.51 47.08
N THR A 34 10.06 -31.86 46.17
CA THR A 34 9.18 -33.05 46.25
C THR A 34 9.95 -34.36 46.39
N VAL A 35 11.07 -34.48 45.72
CA VAL A 35 11.96 -35.66 45.79
C VAL A 35 12.81 -35.62 47.08
N ALA A 36 13.45 -34.49 47.37
CA ALA A 36 14.33 -34.31 48.51
C ALA A 36 13.63 -34.60 49.83
N CYS A 37 12.36 -34.18 49.95
CA CYS A 37 11.56 -34.40 51.16
C CYS A 37 11.11 -35.85 51.41
N MET A 38 11.46 -36.80 50.54
CA MET A 38 11.08 -38.23 50.70
C MET A 38 11.68 -38.87 51.98
N LYS A 39 12.79 -38.35 52.45
CA LYS A 39 13.46 -38.82 53.70
C LYS A 39 12.85 -38.19 54.98
N LEU A 40 11.93 -37.25 54.88
CA LEU A 40 11.29 -36.59 56.04
C LEU A 40 10.18 -37.47 56.65
N LYS A 41 9.85 -37.22 57.99
CA LYS A 41 8.70 -37.84 58.65
C LYS A 41 7.40 -37.54 57.88
N LYS A 42 6.47 -38.51 57.93
CA LYS A 42 5.27 -38.52 57.08
C LYS A 42 4.42 -37.23 57.11
N PRO A 43 4.14 -36.58 58.29
CA PRO A 43 3.40 -35.30 58.30
C PRO A 43 4.19 -34.16 57.63
N VAL A 44 5.46 -34.01 57.98
CA VAL A 44 6.34 -32.96 57.45
C VAL A 44 6.56 -33.15 55.94
N LYS A 45 6.75 -34.38 55.49
CA LYS A 45 6.87 -34.69 54.06
C LYS A 45 5.66 -34.28 53.27
N LYS A 46 4.45 -34.54 53.80
CA LYS A 46 3.19 -34.13 53.15
C LYS A 46 3.04 -32.61 53.09
N LEU A 47 3.42 -31.90 54.17
CA LEU A 47 3.43 -30.45 54.24
C LEU A 47 4.37 -29.89 53.17
N VAL A 48 5.67 -30.23 53.24
CA VAL A 48 6.70 -29.69 52.34
C VAL A 48 6.36 -29.91 50.88
N ARG A 49 5.82 -31.09 50.54
CA ARG A 49 5.38 -31.34 49.14
C ARG A 49 4.25 -30.45 48.70
N LYS A 50 3.26 -30.23 49.56
CA LYS A 50 2.13 -29.36 49.18
C LYS A 50 2.56 -27.90 49.08
N GLU A 51 3.35 -27.42 50.04
CA GLU A 51 3.90 -26.07 50.03
C GLU A 51 4.74 -25.81 48.76
N ALA A 52 5.58 -26.78 48.34
CA ALA A 52 6.37 -26.69 47.13
C ALA A 52 5.48 -26.50 45.89
N TRP A 53 4.35 -27.22 45.79
CA TRP A 53 3.42 -27.09 44.67
C TRP A 53 2.55 -25.84 44.76
N ILE A 54 2.17 -25.38 45.96
CA ILE A 54 1.47 -24.10 46.18
C ILE A 54 2.40 -22.94 45.78
N ALA A 55 3.68 -23.00 46.19
CA ALA A 55 4.67 -21.99 45.80
C ALA A 55 4.91 -21.98 44.29
N PHE A 56 4.96 -23.16 43.64
CA PHE A 56 5.03 -23.24 42.20
C PHE A 56 3.80 -22.63 41.52
N LEU A 57 2.59 -22.90 42.01
CA LEU A 57 1.35 -22.32 41.49
C LEU A 57 1.39 -20.79 41.56
N MET A 58 1.82 -20.24 42.72
CA MET A 58 2.00 -18.79 42.87
C MET A 58 3.02 -18.22 41.90
N ALA A 59 4.19 -18.88 41.77
CA ALA A 59 5.21 -18.45 40.81
C ALA A 59 4.70 -18.52 39.34
N ALA A 60 3.97 -19.57 39.01
CA ALA A 60 3.39 -19.73 37.66
C ALA A 60 2.36 -18.61 37.39
N VAL A 61 1.47 -18.27 38.32
CA VAL A 61 0.53 -17.15 38.15
C VAL A 61 1.28 -15.84 37.91
N VAL A 62 2.29 -15.55 38.72
CA VAL A 62 3.09 -14.31 38.55
C VAL A 62 3.80 -14.28 37.21
N ILE A 63 4.43 -15.38 36.83
CA ILE A 63 5.18 -15.45 35.55
C ILE A 63 4.24 -15.34 34.36
N ILE A 64 3.08 -16.00 34.37
CA ILE A 64 2.08 -15.89 33.29
C ILE A 64 1.58 -14.45 33.18
N ASN A 65 1.31 -13.79 34.33
CA ASN A 65 0.96 -12.36 34.27
C ASN A 65 2.07 -11.49 33.69
N LEU A 66 3.33 -11.74 34.05
CA LEU A 66 4.45 -11.02 33.47
C LEU A 66 4.50 -11.22 31.94
N ILE A 67 4.24 -12.43 31.45
CA ILE A 67 4.14 -12.69 30.00
C ILE A 67 2.98 -11.87 29.39
N CYS A 68 1.78 -11.95 29.97
CA CYS A 68 0.60 -11.29 29.40
C CYS A 68 0.68 -9.75 29.45
N PHE A 69 1.24 -9.17 30.50
CA PHE A 69 1.28 -7.72 30.72
C PHE A 69 2.55 -7.04 30.19
N ILE A 70 3.57 -7.78 29.76
CA ILE A 70 4.82 -7.22 29.22
C ILE A 70 4.97 -7.63 27.76
N PRO A 71 5.56 -8.79 27.38
CA PRO A 71 5.84 -9.06 25.97
C PRO A 71 4.59 -9.32 25.11
N MET A 72 3.49 -9.80 25.71
CA MET A 72 2.27 -10.14 24.98
C MET A 72 1.17 -9.08 25.06
N SER A 73 1.39 -7.98 25.75
CA SER A 73 0.33 -7.00 26.05
C SER A 73 -0.28 -6.37 24.81
N SER A 74 0.56 -5.96 23.85
CA SER A 74 0.13 -5.39 22.57
C SER A 74 -0.68 -6.39 21.74
N MET A 75 -0.14 -7.60 21.57
CA MET A 75 -0.80 -8.65 20.77
C MET A 75 -2.15 -9.08 21.39
N ILE A 76 -2.21 -9.22 22.70
CA ILE A 76 -3.47 -9.55 23.39
C ILE A 76 -4.50 -8.43 23.19
N SER A 77 -4.05 -7.17 23.29
CA SER A 77 -4.92 -6.01 23.10
C SER A 77 -5.48 -5.94 21.69
N LEU A 78 -4.62 -6.17 20.67
CA LEU A 78 -5.04 -6.22 19.28
C LEU A 78 -5.99 -7.40 19.00
N ALA A 79 -5.70 -8.59 19.56
CA ALA A 79 -6.51 -9.80 19.35
C ALA A 79 -7.88 -9.75 20.07
N MET A 80 -8.07 -8.88 21.04
CA MET A 80 -9.37 -8.72 21.71
C MET A 80 -10.42 -8.03 20.86
N GLY A 81 -10.02 -7.45 19.73
CA GLY A 81 -10.87 -6.90 18.68
C GLY A 81 -11.88 -5.85 19.13
N ASN A 82 -12.29 -5.05 18.20
CA ASN A 82 -13.21 -3.96 18.44
C ASN A 82 -14.47 -4.12 17.58
N GLY A 83 -15.10 -3.03 17.17
CA GLY A 83 -16.36 -3.03 16.48
C GLY A 83 -16.39 -3.75 15.13
N THR A 84 -17.56 -3.87 14.60
CA THR A 84 -17.86 -4.31 13.24
C THR A 84 -18.77 -3.28 12.60
N ILE A 85 -18.75 -3.18 11.28
CA ILE A 85 -19.64 -2.25 10.56
C ILE A 85 -21.09 -2.65 10.71
N THR A 86 -21.97 -1.64 10.72
CA THR A 86 -23.43 -1.85 10.71
C THR A 86 -23.93 -2.28 9.34
N GLU A 87 -25.14 -2.88 9.28
CA GLU A 87 -25.78 -3.23 8.01
C GLU A 87 -26.04 -1.99 7.14
N GLU A 88 -26.38 -0.84 7.75
CA GLU A 88 -26.57 0.43 7.04
C GLU A 88 -25.27 0.87 6.36
N THR A 89 -24.17 0.91 7.09
CA THR A 89 -22.86 1.26 6.55
C THR A 89 -22.38 0.29 5.49
N SER A 90 -22.62 -1.02 5.69
CA SER A 90 -22.33 -2.05 4.67
C SER A 90 -23.06 -1.78 3.36
N ASN A 91 -24.37 -1.49 3.43
CA ASN A 91 -25.19 -1.21 2.24
C ASN A 91 -24.76 0.08 1.53
N GLU A 92 -24.45 1.15 2.28
CA GLU A 92 -23.93 2.39 1.71
C GLU A 92 -22.58 2.18 1.01
N ALA A 93 -21.68 1.42 1.62
CA ALA A 93 -20.36 1.11 1.05
C ALA A 93 -20.50 0.23 -0.22
N THR A 94 -21.43 -0.73 -0.22
CA THR A 94 -21.73 -1.56 -1.40
C THR A 94 -22.23 -0.71 -2.56
N ALA A 95 -23.19 0.21 -2.32
CA ALA A 95 -23.67 1.12 -3.34
C ALA A 95 -22.56 2.04 -3.89
N LEU A 96 -21.68 2.56 -3.01
CA LEU A 96 -20.54 3.38 -3.45
C LEU A 96 -19.51 2.56 -4.25
N CYS A 97 -19.32 1.28 -3.94
CA CYS A 97 -18.49 0.38 -4.73
C CYS A 97 -19.00 0.27 -6.18
N GLU A 98 -20.31 0.20 -6.36
CA GLU A 98 -20.98 0.22 -7.67
C GLU A 98 -20.84 1.59 -8.35
N ASP A 99 -21.11 2.70 -7.66
CA ASP A 99 -20.91 4.05 -8.21
C ASP A 99 -19.49 4.29 -8.74
N ILE A 100 -18.47 3.80 -8.02
CA ILE A 100 -17.07 3.88 -8.47
C ILE A 100 -16.85 3.04 -9.72
N ALA A 101 -17.38 1.83 -9.77
CA ALA A 101 -17.23 0.94 -10.93
C ALA A 101 -18.04 1.45 -12.15
N ASP A 102 -19.19 2.08 -11.95
CA ASP A 102 -20.00 2.72 -13.01
C ASP A 102 -19.18 3.78 -13.77
N GLU A 103 -18.32 4.51 -13.04
CA GLU A 103 -17.49 5.56 -13.61
C GLU A 103 -16.06 5.14 -13.95
N GLY A 104 -15.57 4.01 -13.38
CA GLY A 104 -14.20 3.55 -13.54
C GLY A 104 -14.00 2.47 -14.60
N ILE A 105 -15.08 1.81 -15.07
CA ILE A 105 -15.02 0.89 -16.20
C ILE A 105 -14.80 1.70 -17.48
N VAL A 106 -13.80 1.31 -18.29
CA VAL A 106 -13.39 2.04 -19.48
C VAL A 106 -13.84 1.32 -20.76
N LEU A 107 -14.59 1.99 -21.60
CA LEU A 107 -14.93 1.50 -22.95
C LEU A 107 -13.78 1.80 -23.91
N LEU A 108 -13.04 0.77 -24.32
CA LEU A 108 -11.87 0.92 -25.19
C LEU A 108 -12.19 0.87 -26.69
N LYS A 109 -13.19 0.09 -27.07
CA LYS A 109 -13.59 -0.12 -28.47
C LYS A 109 -15.09 -0.30 -28.60
N ASN A 110 -15.73 0.32 -29.61
CA ASN A 110 -17.16 0.17 -29.87
C ASN A 110 -17.48 0.35 -31.36
N GLU A 111 -17.02 -0.59 -32.18
CA GLU A 111 -17.31 -0.59 -33.63
C GLU A 111 -18.74 -1.02 -33.90
N ASP A 112 -19.34 -0.45 -34.94
CA ASP A 112 -20.75 -0.66 -35.33
C ASP A 112 -21.77 -0.40 -34.18
N ASN A 113 -21.38 0.28 -33.11
CA ASN A 113 -22.15 0.48 -31.89
C ASN A 113 -22.67 -0.87 -31.33
N ILE A 114 -21.76 -1.88 -31.25
CA ILE A 114 -22.10 -3.19 -30.70
C ILE A 114 -22.55 -3.10 -29.24
N LEU A 115 -21.95 -2.21 -28.49
CA LEU A 115 -22.34 -1.87 -27.12
C LEU A 115 -23.18 -0.57 -27.14
N PRO A 116 -24.23 -0.51 -26.32
CA PRO A 116 -24.73 -1.55 -25.40
C PRO A 116 -25.44 -2.69 -26.15
N LEU A 117 -25.39 -3.92 -25.58
CA LEU A 117 -26.00 -5.12 -26.15
C LEU A 117 -27.53 -5.14 -25.97
N THR A 118 -28.23 -4.26 -26.66
CA THR A 118 -29.71 -4.12 -26.51
C THR A 118 -30.50 -5.07 -27.40
N ASN A 119 -29.86 -5.71 -28.37
CA ASN A 119 -30.53 -6.56 -29.39
C ASN A 119 -30.52 -8.04 -29.03
N THR A 120 -29.84 -8.45 -27.96
CA THR A 120 -29.83 -9.84 -27.47
C THR A 120 -30.10 -9.91 -25.99
N GLN A 121 -30.68 -11.02 -25.52
CA GLN A 121 -30.79 -11.33 -24.09
C GLN A 121 -29.93 -12.54 -23.70
N ASN A 122 -29.31 -13.18 -24.67
CA ASN A 122 -28.47 -14.35 -24.48
C ASN A 122 -27.05 -14.03 -24.82
N ILE A 123 -26.10 -14.35 -23.94
CA ILE A 123 -24.66 -14.11 -24.15
C ILE A 123 -23.89 -15.41 -23.89
N ASN A 124 -23.05 -15.80 -24.87
CA ASN A 124 -22.02 -16.80 -24.64
C ASN A 124 -20.81 -16.12 -24.00
N VAL A 125 -20.42 -16.52 -22.80
CA VAL A 125 -19.22 -15.97 -22.13
C VAL A 125 -18.11 -17.00 -22.19
N PHE A 126 -17.09 -16.70 -22.97
CA PHE A 126 -15.90 -17.51 -23.16
C PHE A 126 -14.76 -17.01 -22.28
N GLY A 127 -13.79 -17.89 -22.06
CA GLY A 127 -12.62 -17.66 -21.23
C GLY A 127 -12.82 -18.20 -19.80
N TRP A 128 -11.85 -18.98 -19.35
CA TRP A 128 -11.83 -19.49 -17.97
C TRP A 128 -11.95 -18.36 -16.93
N ALA A 129 -11.39 -17.20 -17.24
CA ALA A 129 -11.50 -15.99 -16.42
C ALA A 129 -12.96 -15.56 -16.12
N SER A 130 -13.93 -15.96 -16.94
CA SER A 130 -15.35 -15.64 -16.70
C SER A 130 -15.88 -16.26 -15.41
N THR A 131 -15.35 -17.42 -15.01
CA THR A 131 -15.72 -18.11 -13.78
C THR A 131 -14.76 -17.82 -12.62
N ASN A 132 -13.63 -17.20 -12.90
CA ASN A 132 -12.58 -16.83 -11.95
C ASN A 132 -12.03 -15.43 -12.24
N PRO A 133 -12.85 -14.37 -12.16
CA PRO A 133 -12.40 -13.01 -12.44
C PRO A 133 -11.50 -12.45 -11.33
N CYS A 134 -10.81 -11.35 -11.63
CA CYS A 134 -10.05 -10.57 -10.67
C CYS A 134 -10.95 -9.52 -10.00
N TYR A 135 -11.14 -9.62 -8.71
CA TYR A 135 -11.88 -8.64 -7.90
C TYR A 135 -10.98 -7.52 -7.36
N GLY A 136 -9.69 -7.81 -7.20
CA GLY A 136 -8.64 -6.93 -6.68
C GLY A 136 -7.30 -7.65 -6.75
N GLY A 137 -6.27 -7.12 -6.11
CA GLY A 137 -4.98 -7.81 -5.99
C GLY A 137 -4.90 -8.69 -4.74
N THR A 138 -3.72 -9.22 -4.49
CA THR A 138 -3.41 -10.08 -3.33
C THR A 138 -2.44 -9.39 -2.37
N GLY A 139 -2.29 -9.90 -1.16
CA GLY A 139 -1.44 -9.31 -0.12
C GLY A 139 -2.21 -8.39 0.83
N SER A 140 -1.57 -7.33 1.31
CA SER A 140 -2.18 -6.36 2.24
C SER A 140 -3.37 -5.60 1.63
N GLY A 141 -3.39 -5.46 0.29
CA GLY A 141 -4.49 -4.88 -0.48
C GLY A 141 -5.63 -5.84 -0.83
N ALA A 142 -5.61 -7.08 -0.35
CA ALA A 142 -6.66 -8.06 -0.63
C ALA A 142 -8.01 -7.67 0.00
N LEU A 143 -9.09 -8.08 -0.67
CA LEU A 143 -10.43 -7.90 -0.14
C LEU A 143 -10.69 -8.81 1.07
N SER A 144 -11.66 -8.42 1.91
CA SER A 144 -12.09 -9.22 3.05
C SER A 144 -13.02 -10.36 2.60
N ASP A 145 -12.72 -11.58 3.04
CA ASP A 145 -13.59 -12.76 2.82
C ASP A 145 -14.88 -12.74 3.66
N ALA A 146 -15.07 -11.72 4.50
CA ALA A 146 -16.25 -11.62 5.38
C ALA A 146 -17.53 -11.22 4.66
N TYR A 147 -17.44 -10.75 3.44
CA TYR A 147 -18.56 -10.25 2.63
C TYR A 147 -18.61 -10.97 1.29
N GLU A 148 -19.86 -11.20 0.82
CA GLU A 148 -20.10 -11.82 -0.49
C GLU A 148 -19.66 -10.88 -1.62
N THR A 149 -19.16 -11.47 -2.70
CA THR A 149 -18.77 -10.75 -3.93
C THR A 149 -19.74 -11.06 -5.05
N THR A 150 -20.17 -10.04 -5.78
CA THR A 150 -20.91 -10.25 -7.03
C THR A 150 -19.96 -10.84 -8.08
N THR A 151 -20.32 -11.99 -8.64
CA THR A 151 -19.52 -12.62 -9.70
C THR A 151 -19.71 -11.88 -11.03
N LEU A 152 -18.73 -11.97 -11.94
CA LEU A 152 -18.85 -11.39 -13.29
C LEU A 152 -20.10 -11.90 -14.01
N LEU A 153 -20.39 -13.20 -13.94
CA LEU A 153 -21.58 -13.79 -14.55
C LEU A 153 -22.86 -13.33 -13.84
N GLY A 154 -22.82 -13.20 -12.51
CA GLY A 154 -23.93 -12.68 -11.70
C GLY A 154 -24.32 -11.27 -12.11
N GLY A 155 -23.35 -10.34 -12.23
CA GLY A 155 -23.62 -8.96 -12.69
C GLY A 155 -24.25 -8.89 -14.09
N LEU A 156 -23.86 -9.79 -15.00
CA LEU A 156 -24.52 -9.90 -16.31
C LEU A 156 -25.96 -10.45 -16.18
N GLU A 157 -26.19 -11.43 -15.29
CA GLU A 157 -27.52 -11.99 -15.05
C GLU A 157 -28.46 -10.97 -14.40
N ASP A 158 -27.97 -10.20 -13.44
CA ASP A 158 -28.70 -9.12 -12.76
C ASP A 158 -29.07 -7.97 -13.71
N ALA A 159 -28.21 -7.71 -14.72
CA ALA A 159 -28.52 -6.80 -15.82
C ALA A 159 -29.55 -7.36 -16.83
N GLY A 160 -30.02 -8.59 -16.63
CA GLY A 160 -31.12 -9.21 -17.39
C GLY A 160 -30.69 -10.13 -18.52
N TYR A 161 -29.39 -10.45 -18.61
CA TYR A 161 -28.91 -11.42 -19.60
C TYR A 161 -29.05 -12.86 -19.12
N LYS A 162 -29.17 -13.75 -20.08
CA LYS A 162 -29.07 -15.20 -19.86
C LYS A 162 -27.66 -15.64 -20.30
N ILE A 163 -26.98 -16.32 -19.42
CA ILE A 163 -25.66 -16.86 -19.70
C ILE A 163 -25.75 -18.33 -20.15
N ASN A 164 -24.92 -18.73 -21.09
CA ASN A 164 -24.82 -20.11 -21.52
C ASN A 164 -24.20 -20.98 -20.42
N THR A 165 -25.04 -21.76 -19.73
CA THR A 165 -24.61 -22.58 -18.59
C THR A 165 -23.69 -23.74 -18.98
N GLU A 166 -23.80 -24.26 -20.23
CA GLU A 166 -22.90 -25.34 -20.69
C GLU A 166 -21.46 -24.85 -20.79
N LEU A 167 -21.23 -23.59 -21.23
CA LEU A 167 -19.89 -22.97 -21.19
C LEU A 167 -19.41 -22.74 -19.75
N THR A 168 -20.27 -22.22 -18.89
CA THR A 168 -19.91 -22.00 -17.48
C THR A 168 -19.51 -23.31 -16.78
N ASP A 169 -20.29 -24.37 -16.98
CA ASP A 169 -20.02 -25.69 -16.40
C ASP A 169 -18.75 -26.32 -16.99
N PHE A 170 -18.49 -26.09 -18.28
CA PHE A 170 -17.24 -26.51 -18.93
C PHE A 170 -16.00 -25.88 -18.25
N TYR A 171 -16.01 -24.55 -18.03
CA TYR A 171 -14.88 -23.87 -17.39
C TYR A 171 -14.69 -24.27 -15.91
N LYS A 172 -15.80 -24.37 -15.15
CA LYS A 172 -15.76 -24.82 -13.75
C LYS A 172 -15.23 -26.26 -13.62
N ALA A 173 -15.61 -27.14 -14.55
CA ALA A 173 -15.11 -28.51 -14.58
C ALA A 173 -13.64 -28.62 -14.98
N TYR A 174 -13.13 -27.65 -15.75
CA TYR A 174 -11.72 -27.63 -16.16
C TYR A 174 -10.80 -27.29 -14.98
N ARG A 175 -11.06 -26.20 -14.28
CA ARG A 175 -10.38 -25.82 -13.04
C ARG A 175 -11.27 -24.90 -12.21
N GLU A 176 -11.52 -25.31 -10.96
CA GLU A 176 -12.40 -24.57 -10.06
C GLU A 176 -11.72 -23.36 -9.43
N ASP A 177 -10.47 -23.54 -8.93
CA ASP A 177 -9.76 -22.51 -8.18
C ASP A 177 -8.80 -21.69 -9.06
N ARG A 178 -8.76 -20.38 -8.79
CA ARG A 178 -7.75 -19.48 -9.39
C ARG A 178 -6.34 -19.81 -8.88
N PRO A 179 -5.32 -19.76 -9.75
CA PRO A 179 -3.92 -19.77 -9.29
C PRO A 179 -3.67 -18.63 -8.31
N GLU A 180 -2.99 -18.93 -7.21
CA GLU A 180 -2.66 -17.94 -6.19
C GLU A 180 -1.36 -17.22 -6.58
N VAL A 181 -1.43 -15.88 -6.65
CA VAL A 181 -0.29 -15.01 -6.95
C VAL A 181 -0.14 -14.00 -5.83
N GLY A 182 1.06 -13.91 -5.27
CA GLY A 182 1.35 -12.91 -4.24
C GLY A 182 2.48 -13.34 -3.31
N MET A 183 2.50 -12.74 -2.13
CA MET A 183 3.56 -12.86 -1.14
C MET A 183 3.85 -14.31 -0.71
N TRP A 184 2.82 -15.16 -0.67
CA TRP A 184 2.91 -16.53 -0.11
C TRP A 184 2.91 -17.63 -1.16
N ALA A 185 2.41 -17.33 -2.37
CA ALA A 185 2.36 -18.26 -3.48
C ALA A 185 2.48 -17.52 -4.81
N GLN A 186 3.21 -18.09 -5.75
CA GLN A 186 3.45 -17.51 -7.06
C GLN A 186 3.12 -18.53 -8.16
N ASP A 187 1.83 -18.71 -8.45
CA ASP A 187 1.34 -19.52 -9.54
C ASP A 187 0.88 -18.64 -10.71
N TRP A 188 1.74 -18.51 -11.72
CA TRP A 188 1.53 -17.65 -12.88
C TRP A 188 0.81 -18.35 -14.03
N THR A 189 0.15 -19.51 -13.78
CA THR A 189 -0.60 -20.19 -14.82
C THR A 189 -1.87 -19.43 -15.20
N LEU A 190 -2.19 -19.51 -16.49
CA LEU A 190 -3.47 -19.06 -17.04
C LEU A 190 -4.19 -20.31 -17.55
N PRO A 191 -5.11 -20.89 -16.77
CA PRO A 191 -5.66 -22.22 -17.05
C PRO A 191 -6.76 -22.18 -18.14
N GLU A 192 -6.53 -21.50 -19.25
CA GLU A 192 -7.45 -21.53 -20.39
C GLU A 192 -7.43 -22.92 -21.06
N PRO A 193 -8.58 -23.56 -21.31
CA PRO A 193 -8.64 -24.86 -21.99
C PRO A 193 -8.06 -24.81 -23.41
N THR A 194 -7.37 -25.88 -23.80
CA THR A 194 -6.88 -26.01 -25.18
C THR A 194 -8.03 -26.07 -26.19
N ALA A 195 -7.79 -25.64 -27.44
CA ALA A 195 -8.81 -25.65 -28.49
C ALA A 195 -9.47 -27.03 -28.69
N ASP A 196 -8.73 -28.11 -28.55
CA ASP A 196 -9.25 -29.51 -28.67
C ASP A 196 -10.23 -29.88 -27.52
N SER A 197 -10.24 -29.12 -26.42
CA SER A 197 -11.17 -29.34 -25.32
C SER A 197 -12.58 -28.84 -25.63
N TYR A 198 -12.74 -27.92 -26.57
CA TYR A 198 -14.01 -27.39 -27.03
C TYR A 198 -14.64 -28.35 -28.05
N SER A 199 -15.53 -29.21 -27.60
CA SER A 199 -16.20 -30.13 -28.47
C SER A 199 -17.11 -29.45 -29.50
N ASP A 200 -17.31 -30.10 -30.67
CA ASP A 200 -18.24 -29.57 -31.68
C ASP A 200 -19.66 -29.41 -31.09
N GLU A 201 -20.04 -30.22 -30.09
CA GLU A 201 -21.37 -30.17 -29.44
C GLU A 201 -21.47 -28.88 -28.61
N LEU A 202 -20.43 -28.54 -27.82
CA LEU A 202 -20.37 -27.32 -27.02
C LEU A 202 -20.44 -26.06 -27.91
N ILE A 203 -19.66 -26.02 -28.98
CA ILE A 203 -19.66 -24.88 -29.91
C ILE A 203 -20.97 -24.75 -30.67
N ASN A 204 -21.58 -25.87 -31.10
CA ASN A 204 -22.90 -25.83 -31.74
C ASN A 204 -23.99 -25.37 -30.76
N ASN A 205 -23.96 -25.82 -29.51
CA ASN A 205 -24.84 -25.32 -28.45
C ASN A 205 -24.69 -23.80 -28.29
N ALA A 206 -23.46 -23.32 -28.21
CA ALA A 206 -23.18 -21.88 -28.07
C ALA A 206 -23.75 -21.08 -29.26
N LYS A 207 -23.59 -21.56 -30.49
CA LYS A 207 -24.13 -20.91 -31.71
C LYS A 207 -25.65 -20.92 -31.75
N GLU A 208 -26.31 -21.99 -31.25
CA GLU A 208 -27.77 -22.06 -31.14
C GLU A 208 -28.30 -21.14 -30.03
N PHE A 209 -27.49 -20.91 -28.99
CA PHE A 209 -27.88 -20.09 -27.83
C PHE A 209 -27.82 -18.59 -28.14
N SER A 210 -26.78 -18.10 -28.83
CA SER A 210 -26.62 -16.68 -29.17
C SER A 210 -25.63 -16.49 -30.33
N ASP A 211 -25.82 -15.43 -31.12
CA ASP A 211 -24.86 -14.96 -32.13
C ASP A 211 -23.80 -14.01 -31.56
N THR A 212 -23.87 -13.71 -30.25
CA THR A 212 -22.98 -12.81 -29.54
C THR A 212 -22.12 -13.59 -28.55
N ALA A 213 -20.82 -13.34 -28.60
CA ALA A 213 -19.82 -13.87 -27.68
C ALA A 213 -19.14 -12.76 -26.91
N MET A 214 -18.97 -12.96 -25.62
CA MET A 214 -18.09 -12.17 -24.76
C MET A 214 -16.87 -13.02 -24.41
N VAL A 215 -15.66 -12.46 -24.52
CA VAL A 215 -14.42 -13.12 -24.14
C VAL A 215 -13.83 -12.39 -22.96
N VAL A 216 -13.57 -13.10 -21.86
CA VAL A 216 -12.98 -12.52 -20.65
C VAL A 216 -11.53 -12.98 -20.52
N ILE A 217 -10.64 -12.02 -20.41
CA ILE A 217 -9.20 -12.22 -20.19
C ILE A 217 -8.82 -11.55 -18.88
N THR A 218 -8.04 -12.21 -18.04
CA THR A 218 -7.67 -11.67 -16.72
C THR A 218 -6.17 -11.76 -16.48
N ARG A 219 -5.65 -10.75 -15.77
CA ARG A 219 -4.31 -10.73 -15.19
C ARG A 219 -4.39 -10.23 -13.76
N VAL A 220 -3.68 -10.88 -12.85
CA VAL A 220 -3.70 -10.54 -11.42
C VAL A 220 -2.31 -10.11 -10.98
N GLY A 221 -2.21 -8.93 -10.37
CA GLY A 221 -1.04 -8.48 -9.61
C GLY A 221 -1.20 -8.78 -8.13
N GLY A 222 -0.11 -8.77 -7.39
CA GLY A 222 -0.11 -9.04 -5.95
C GLY A 222 1.13 -8.52 -5.25
N GLU A 223 1.02 -8.33 -3.94
CA GLU A 223 2.13 -7.95 -3.09
C GLU A 223 3.16 -9.10 -2.99
N GLY A 224 4.44 -8.74 -3.03
CA GLY A 224 5.57 -9.67 -2.88
C GLY A 224 5.99 -10.37 -4.17
N ALA A 225 5.34 -10.07 -5.31
CA ALA A 225 5.67 -10.67 -6.60
C ALA A 225 5.38 -9.72 -7.76
N ASP A 226 6.40 -9.39 -8.54
CA ASP A 226 6.22 -8.73 -9.83
C ASP A 226 5.74 -9.72 -10.90
N LEU A 227 4.99 -9.23 -11.87
CA LEU A 227 4.51 -10.03 -12.99
C LEU A 227 5.70 -10.47 -13.86
N PRO A 228 5.74 -11.75 -14.30
CA PRO A 228 6.88 -12.27 -15.04
C PRO A 228 7.10 -11.56 -16.38
N THR A 229 8.31 -11.09 -16.61
CA THR A 229 8.79 -10.63 -17.92
C THR A 229 9.23 -11.79 -18.82
N ASP A 230 9.34 -12.99 -18.29
CA ASP A 230 9.58 -14.25 -19.01
C ASP A 230 8.97 -15.39 -18.20
N VAL A 231 7.79 -15.85 -18.61
CA VAL A 231 7.02 -16.88 -17.87
C VAL A 231 7.74 -18.24 -17.86
N SER A 232 8.64 -18.49 -18.81
CA SER A 232 9.42 -19.73 -18.82
C SER A 232 10.44 -19.84 -17.67
N LYS A 233 10.75 -18.74 -17.00
CA LYS A 233 11.74 -18.67 -15.91
C LYS A 233 11.14 -18.77 -14.52
N VAL A 234 9.82 -18.74 -14.39
CA VAL A 234 9.17 -18.83 -13.08
C VAL A 234 9.05 -20.27 -12.61
N THR A 235 8.99 -20.43 -11.28
CA THR A 235 8.71 -21.73 -10.65
C THR A 235 7.23 -21.83 -10.36
N TYR A 236 6.61 -22.90 -10.80
CA TYR A 236 5.20 -23.19 -10.55
C TYR A 236 5.05 -24.07 -9.32
N THR A 237 3.92 -23.90 -8.62
CA THR A 237 3.56 -24.71 -7.46
C THR A 237 2.58 -25.82 -7.84
N ASP A 238 2.55 -26.91 -7.06
CA ASP A 238 1.60 -28.01 -7.18
C ASP A 238 1.46 -28.56 -8.61
N ASN A 239 0.20 -28.69 -9.07
CA ASN A 239 -0.14 -29.19 -10.40
C ASN A 239 -0.22 -28.11 -11.48
N SER A 240 0.20 -26.90 -11.18
CA SER A 240 0.16 -25.77 -12.12
C SER A 240 0.96 -26.03 -13.40
N GLU A 241 1.98 -26.88 -13.34
CA GLU A 241 2.72 -27.34 -14.53
C GLU A 241 1.84 -27.91 -15.65
N ASN A 242 0.66 -28.41 -15.32
CA ASN A 242 -0.28 -28.95 -16.29
C ASN A 242 -1.01 -27.86 -17.11
N TYR A 243 -0.88 -26.61 -16.68
CA TYR A 243 -1.56 -25.46 -17.31
C TYR A 243 -0.58 -24.47 -17.96
N LYS A 244 0.69 -24.86 -18.12
CA LYS A 244 1.70 -24.03 -18.82
C LYS A 244 1.39 -23.95 -20.28
N ASP A 245 1.30 -22.75 -20.82
CA ASP A 245 1.00 -22.49 -22.23
C ASP A 245 1.76 -21.29 -22.82
N PHE A 246 2.77 -20.77 -22.10
CA PHE A 246 3.71 -19.77 -22.60
C PHE A 246 4.99 -20.41 -23.12
N GLU A 247 5.54 -19.84 -24.17
CA GLU A 247 6.85 -20.20 -24.70
C GLU A 247 7.97 -19.41 -24.01
N ALA A 248 9.22 -19.83 -24.26
CA ALA A 248 10.37 -19.13 -23.71
C ALA A 248 10.47 -17.71 -24.24
N GLY A 249 10.58 -16.73 -23.35
CA GLY A 249 10.65 -15.32 -23.66
C GLY A 249 9.29 -14.63 -23.77
N GLU A 250 8.18 -15.35 -23.63
CA GLU A 250 6.86 -14.73 -23.51
C GLU A 250 6.64 -14.21 -22.09
N HIS A 251 6.00 -13.03 -21.99
CA HIS A 251 5.70 -12.40 -20.71
C HIS A 251 4.22 -12.55 -20.33
N TYR A 252 3.92 -12.35 -19.05
CA TYR A 252 2.58 -12.55 -18.50
C TYR A 252 1.52 -11.57 -19.04
N LEU A 253 1.91 -10.38 -19.50
CA LEU A 253 1.01 -9.32 -19.97
C LEU A 253 0.77 -9.36 -21.49
N GLN A 254 0.93 -10.51 -22.12
CA GLN A 254 0.48 -10.80 -23.48
C GLN A 254 -0.49 -12.00 -23.47
N LEU A 255 -1.12 -12.30 -24.60
CA LEU A 255 -1.95 -13.50 -24.71
C LEU A 255 -1.10 -14.77 -24.63
N SER A 256 -1.54 -15.74 -23.84
CA SER A 256 -1.02 -17.09 -23.90
C SER A 256 -1.43 -17.80 -25.21
N GLN A 257 -0.82 -18.94 -25.50
CA GLN A 257 -1.17 -19.68 -26.72
C GLN A 257 -2.61 -20.22 -26.67
N THR A 258 -3.06 -20.71 -25.52
CA THR A 258 -4.44 -21.21 -25.37
C THR A 258 -5.48 -20.08 -25.45
N GLU A 259 -5.15 -18.88 -24.96
CA GLU A 259 -5.99 -17.68 -25.15
C GLU A 259 -6.06 -17.28 -26.62
N LYS A 260 -4.95 -17.31 -27.37
CA LYS A 260 -4.94 -17.07 -28.83
C LYS A 260 -5.80 -18.11 -29.57
N ASP A 261 -5.62 -19.39 -29.26
CA ASP A 261 -6.39 -20.48 -29.85
C ASP A 261 -7.89 -20.37 -29.56
N MET A 262 -8.27 -19.95 -28.32
CA MET A 262 -9.66 -19.68 -27.96
C MET A 262 -10.23 -18.49 -28.75
N LEU A 263 -9.49 -17.40 -28.90
CA LEU A 263 -9.91 -16.26 -29.72
C LEU A 263 -10.08 -16.64 -31.19
N ASP A 264 -9.18 -17.44 -31.77
CA ASP A 264 -9.31 -17.99 -33.12
C ASP A 264 -10.60 -18.83 -33.25
N LEU A 265 -10.87 -19.69 -32.28
CA LEU A 265 -12.09 -20.50 -32.24
C LEU A 265 -13.35 -19.63 -32.17
N VAL A 266 -13.37 -18.66 -31.24
CA VAL A 266 -14.53 -17.77 -31.04
C VAL A 266 -14.76 -16.92 -32.28
N CYS A 267 -13.74 -16.26 -32.82
CA CYS A 267 -13.85 -15.40 -34.01
C CYS A 267 -14.14 -16.16 -35.30
N ALA A 268 -13.85 -17.46 -35.37
CA ALA A 268 -14.28 -18.31 -36.46
C ALA A 268 -15.75 -18.69 -36.42
N ASN A 269 -16.41 -18.60 -35.25
CA ASN A 269 -17.79 -19.06 -35.05
C ASN A 269 -18.79 -17.93 -34.75
N PHE A 270 -18.35 -16.76 -34.34
CA PHE A 270 -19.18 -15.61 -33.97
C PHE A 270 -18.74 -14.34 -34.71
N ASP A 271 -19.71 -13.57 -35.21
CA ASP A 271 -19.46 -12.29 -35.90
C ASP A 271 -19.53 -11.07 -34.96
N ASN A 272 -20.04 -11.24 -33.75
CA ASN A 272 -20.21 -10.21 -32.73
C ASN A 272 -19.48 -10.62 -31.46
N VAL A 273 -18.27 -10.12 -31.30
CA VAL A 273 -17.41 -10.44 -30.15
C VAL A 273 -17.11 -9.17 -29.37
N VAL A 274 -17.30 -9.26 -28.05
CA VAL A 274 -16.90 -8.23 -27.08
C VAL A 274 -15.82 -8.82 -26.18
N VAL A 275 -14.72 -8.13 -26.01
CA VAL A 275 -13.64 -8.53 -25.11
C VAL A 275 -13.72 -7.73 -23.82
N VAL A 276 -13.62 -8.39 -22.68
CA VAL A 276 -13.46 -7.77 -21.36
C VAL A 276 -12.05 -8.12 -20.84
N TYR A 277 -11.21 -7.12 -20.75
CA TYR A 277 -9.94 -7.25 -20.05
C TYR A 277 -10.14 -6.91 -18.58
N ASN A 278 -9.99 -7.91 -17.70
CA ASN A 278 -10.15 -7.79 -16.26
C ASN A 278 -8.78 -7.94 -15.57
N GLY A 279 -8.13 -6.83 -15.35
CA GLY A 279 -6.83 -6.72 -14.70
C GLY A 279 -6.43 -5.27 -14.51
N ALA A 280 -5.60 -5.00 -13.51
CA ALA A 280 -5.19 -3.64 -13.16
C ALA A 280 -3.93 -3.17 -13.91
N ASN A 281 -3.04 -4.10 -14.27
CA ASN A 281 -1.84 -3.78 -15.04
C ASN A 281 -2.16 -3.64 -16.54
N THR A 282 -1.54 -2.72 -17.23
CA THR A 282 -1.69 -2.60 -18.70
C THR A 282 -1.17 -3.85 -19.39
N MET A 283 -1.89 -4.32 -20.41
CA MET A 283 -1.61 -5.52 -21.17
C MET A 283 -1.49 -5.18 -22.66
N GLU A 284 -0.75 -5.95 -23.43
CA GLU A 284 -0.71 -5.83 -24.89
C GLU A 284 -2.05 -6.26 -25.49
N LEU A 285 -2.88 -5.28 -25.82
CA LEU A 285 -4.21 -5.49 -26.40
C LEU A 285 -4.23 -5.35 -27.92
N GLY A 286 -3.09 -5.40 -28.60
CA GLY A 286 -2.96 -5.28 -30.06
C GLY A 286 -3.86 -6.25 -30.83
N PHE A 287 -4.09 -7.44 -30.28
CA PHE A 287 -4.97 -8.46 -30.86
C PHE A 287 -6.42 -8.00 -31.11
N LEU A 288 -6.88 -6.96 -30.42
CA LEU A 288 -8.22 -6.37 -30.64
C LEU A 288 -8.40 -5.87 -32.09
N ASN A 289 -7.31 -5.60 -32.79
CA ASN A 289 -7.31 -5.14 -34.16
C ASN A 289 -7.08 -6.28 -35.21
N ASP A 290 -6.65 -7.46 -34.73
CA ASP A 290 -6.36 -8.59 -35.61
C ASP A 290 -7.63 -9.32 -36.06
N TYR A 291 -8.70 -9.23 -35.25
CA TYR A 291 -9.97 -9.90 -35.51
C TYR A 291 -11.09 -8.86 -35.77
N LYS A 292 -11.58 -8.82 -37.01
CA LYS A 292 -12.72 -7.95 -37.37
C LYS A 292 -14.03 -8.27 -36.63
N GLN A 293 -14.11 -9.44 -36.02
CA GLN A 293 -15.24 -9.90 -35.23
C GLN A 293 -15.26 -9.25 -33.83
N ILE A 294 -14.10 -8.82 -33.33
CA ILE A 294 -14.00 -8.08 -32.05
C ILE A 294 -14.41 -6.63 -32.28
N LYS A 295 -15.68 -6.35 -32.03
CA LYS A 295 -16.29 -5.04 -32.24
C LYS A 295 -16.35 -4.18 -30.98
N GLY A 296 -16.31 -4.80 -29.79
CA GLY A 296 -16.32 -4.12 -28.51
C GLY A 296 -15.17 -4.57 -27.64
N ALA A 297 -14.62 -3.64 -26.85
CA ALA A 297 -13.65 -3.96 -25.81
C ALA A 297 -13.85 -3.06 -24.59
N ILE A 298 -13.76 -3.66 -23.41
CA ILE A 298 -13.95 -3.02 -22.10
C ILE A 298 -12.72 -3.33 -21.24
N TRP A 299 -12.13 -2.31 -20.63
CA TRP A 299 -11.19 -2.48 -19.54
C TRP A 299 -11.92 -2.38 -18.21
N CYS A 300 -11.88 -3.45 -17.42
CA CYS A 300 -12.52 -3.60 -16.13
C CYS A 300 -11.49 -4.04 -15.11
N PRO A 301 -10.75 -3.12 -14.44
CA PRO A 301 -9.82 -3.45 -13.35
C PRO A 301 -10.52 -4.17 -12.21
N GLY A 302 -9.79 -4.46 -11.12
CA GLY A 302 -10.39 -5.12 -9.95
C GLY A 302 -11.59 -4.35 -9.42
N THR A 303 -12.74 -5.03 -9.35
CA THR A 303 -14.05 -4.42 -9.17
C THR A 303 -14.47 -4.25 -7.71
N GLY A 304 -13.67 -4.73 -6.76
CA GLY A 304 -14.13 -4.83 -5.38
C GLY A 304 -15.27 -5.86 -5.24
N GLN A 305 -16.07 -5.74 -4.20
CA GLN A 305 -17.07 -6.74 -3.87
C GLN A 305 -18.33 -6.70 -4.73
N SER A 306 -18.77 -5.52 -5.20
CA SER A 306 -20.05 -5.41 -5.96
C SER A 306 -19.90 -4.83 -7.38
N GLY A 307 -18.72 -4.35 -7.78
CA GLY A 307 -18.57 -3.60 -9.04
C GLY A 307 -18.79 -4.40 -10.32
N PHE A 308 -18.97 -5.72 -10.30
CA PHE A 308 -19.41 -6.46 -11.49
C PHE A 308 -20.89 -6.24 -11.83
N GLU A 309 -21.71 -5.72 -10.89
CA GLU A 309 -23.04 -5.17 -11.23
C GLU A 309 -22.93 -4.07 -12.28
N SER A 310 -21.95 -3.18 -12.10
CA SER A 310 -21.67 -2.08 -13.03
C SER A 310 -21.22 -2.57 -14.39
N LEU A 311 -20.44 -3.66 -14.47
CA LEU A 311 -20.08 -4.25 -15.77
C LEU A 311 -21.35 -4.72 -16.52
N GLY A 312 -22.27 -5.38 -15.83
CA GLY A 312 -23.56 -5.76 -16.38
C GLY A 312 -24.36 -4.54 -16.84
N ALA A 313 -24.41 -3.49 -16.03
CA ALA A 313 -25.10 -2.24 -16.33
C ALA A 313 -24.51 -1.50 -17.54
N VAL A 314 -23.19 -1.44 -17.67
CA VAL A 314 -22.50 -0.89 -18.85
C VAL A 314 -22.83 -1.70 -20.09
N VAL A 315 -22.74 -3.02 -20.03
CA VAL A 315 -23.07 -3.91 -21.17
C VAL A 315 -24.52 -3.74 -21.62
N ALA A 316 -25.44 -3.55 -20.67
CA ALA A 316 -26.87 -3.34 -20.94
C ALA A 316 -27.22 -1.90 -21.37
N GLY A 317 -26.32 -0.93 -21.13
CA GLY A 317 -26.54 0.48 -21.44
C GLY A 317 -27.41 1.22 -20.41
N THR A 318 -27.62 0.64 -19.25
CA THR A 318 -28.27 1.34 -18.12
C THR A 318 -27.31 2.30 -17.45
N VAL A 319 -26.00 2.02 -17.55
CA VAL A 319 -24.89 2.93 -17.25
C VAL A 319 -24.17 3.28 -18.54
N ASN A 320 -23.96 4.58 -18.76
CA ASN A 320 -23.13 5.04 -19.87
C ASN A 320 -21.69 5.16 -19.39
N PRO A 321 -20.72 4.40 -19.95
CA PRO A 321 -19.34 4.44 -19.50
C PRO A 321 -18.75 5.85 -19.63
N SER A 322 -18.03 6.28 -18.62
CA SER A 322 -17.34 7.57 -18.56
C SER A 322 -15.93 7.45 -17.98
N GLY A 323 -15.47 6.22 -17.78
CA GLY A 323 -14.12 5.92 -17.33
C GLY A 323 -13.08 6.30 -18.38
N LYS A 324 -11.90 6.73 -17.90
CA LYS A 324 -10.74 7.06 -18.72
C LYS A 324 -9.53 6.28 -18.23
N THR A 325 -8.65 5.90 -19.14
CA THR A 325 -7.42 5.15 -18.77
C THR A 325 -6.55 5.99 -17.83
N SER A 326 -6.08 5.36 -16.76
CA SER A 326 -5.09 5.93 -15.83
C SER A 326 -3.65 5.63 -16.23
N ASP A 327 -3.47 4.84 -17.28
CA ASP A 327 -2.17 4.40 -17.80
C ASP A 327 -2.21 4.30 -19.32
N THR A 328 -1.04 4.45 -19.96
CA THR A 328 -0.86 4.29 -21.38
C THR A 328 -0.80 2.81 -21.76
N PHE A 329 -1.63 2.36 -22.69
CA PHE A 329 -1.54 1.02 -23.28
C PHE A 329 -0.70 1.05 -24.56
N VAL A 330 0.29 0.19 -24.63
CA VAL A 330 1.19 0.08 -25.79
C VAL A 330 1.07 -1.26 -26.50
N TYR A 331 1.48 -1.33 -27.75
CA TYR A 331 1.47 -2.58 -28.52
C TYR A 331 2.59 -3.55 -28.13
N ASP A 332 3.69 -3.03 -27.55
CA ASP A 332 4.88 -3.82 -27.16
C ASP A 332 5.46 -3.27 -25.85
N LEU A 333 5.21 -3.97 -24.75
CA LEU A 333 5.71 -3.62 -23.42
C LEU A 333 7.24 -3.80 -23.32
N THR A 334 7.85 -4.63 -24.17
CA THR A 334 9.30 -4.86 -24.17
C THR A 334 10.09 -3.68 -24.74
N ALA A 335 9.42 -2.80 -25.47
CA ALA A 335 10.00 -1.58 -26.05
C ALA A 335 9.90 -0.35 -25.12
N THR A 336 9.34 -0.49 -23.93
CA THR A 336 9.23 0.61 -22.97
C THR A 336 10.59 1.00 -22.40
N PRO A 337 10.84 2.28 -22.06
CA PRO A 337 12.13 2.71 -21.51
C PRO A 337 12.59 1.96 -20.27
N THR A 338 11.64 1.50 -19.45
CA THR A 338 11.88 0.87 -18.15
C THR A 338 12.10 -0.64 -18.22
N TYR A 339 11.74 -1.31 -19.34
CA TYR A 339 11.69 -2.77 -19.42
C TYR A 339 13.00 -3.46 -19.04
N ASN A 340 14.12 -2.99 -19.56
CA ASN A 340 15.43 -3.58 -19.31
C ASN A 340 16.03 -3.17 -17.94
N ASN A 341 15.41 -2.22 -17.24
CA ASN A 341 15.83 -1.69 -15.94
C ASN A 341 14.75 -1.90 -14.90
N PHE A 342 14.14 -3.08 -14.92
CA PHE A 342 13.13 -3.56 -13.97
C PHE A 342 13.44 -5.02 -13.61
N GLY A 343 13.32 -5.38 -12.32
CA GLY A 343 13.51 -6.75 -11.84
C GLY A 343 14.73 -6.95 -10.95
N ASN A 344 15.46 -8.04 -11.14
CA ASN A 344 16.48 -8.52 -10.19
C ASN A 344 17.91 -8.28 -10.67
N PHE A 345 18.59 -7.29 -10.09
CA PHE A 345 19.99 -6.97 -10.36
C PHE A 345 20.79 -6.98 -9.05
N LEU A 346 21.58 -8.05 -8.80
CA LEU A 346 22.38 -8.18 -7.60
C LEU A 346 23.76 -7.54 -7.80
N TYR A 347 24.26 -6.82 -6.79
CA TYR A 347 25.66 -6.37 -6.79
C TYR A 347 26.63 -7.54 -6.63
N ASP A 348 27.76 -7.47 -7.31
CA ASP A 348 28.82 -8.49 -7.29
C ASP A 348 29.93 -8.20 -6.27
N ASN A 349 29.90 -7.04 -5.60
CA ASN A 349 30.92 -6.61 -4.64
C ASN A 349 30.33 -6.20 -3.26
N MET A 350 29.09 -6.58 -2.95
CA MET A 350 28.40 -6.19 -1.72
C MET A 350 28.20 -7.35 -0.72
N ASP A 351 28.92 -8.45 -0.88
CA ASP A 351 28.82 -9.64 0.00
C ASP A 351 29.03 -9.34 1.49
N GLU A 352 29.84 -8.32 1.82
CA GLU A 352 30.11 -7.92 3.20
C GLU A 352 28.91 -7.31 3.92
N PHE A 353 27.92 -6.84 3.16
CA PHE A 353 26.65 -6.31 3.66
C PHE A 353 25.52 -7.32 3.59
N ALA A 354 25.82 -8.56 3.20
CA ALA A 354 24.80 -9.60 3.12
C ALA A 354 24.10 -9.79 4.46
N ALA A 355 22.79 -9.80 4.44
CA ALA A 355 21.95 -10.14 5.58
C ALA A 355 21.42 -11.56 5.42
N THR A 356 21.23 -12.26 6.54
CA THR A 356 20.52 -13.54 6.53
C THR A 356 19.04 -13.23 6.78
N SER A 357 18.20 -13.48 5.80
CA SER A 357 16.74 -13.40 5.95
C SER A 357 16.15 -14.79 5.76
N LYS A 358 14.91 -14.98 6.20
CA LYS A 358 14.18 -16.19 5.88
C LYS A 358 13.20 -15.93 4.76
N ASN A 359 13.17 -16.82 3.79
CA ASN A 359 12.17 -16.79 2.73
C ASN A 359 10.78 -16.98 3.34
N PHE A 360 9.88 -16.04 3.08
CA PHE A 360 8.52 -16.05 3.62
C PHE A 360 7.70 -17.28 3.21
N GLY A 361 7.95 -17.81 2.01
CA GLY A 361 7.21 -18.98 1.51
C GLY A 361 7.76 -20.32 1.97
N THR A 362 9.10 -20.45 2.06
CA THR A 362 9.77 -21.74 2.35
C THR A 362 10.25 -21.85 3.79
N GLY A 363 10.47 -20.73 4.49
CA GLY A 363 11.08 -20.67 5.82
C GLY A 363 12.58 -21.01 5.84
N GLU A 364 13.20 -21.10 4.67
CA GLU A 364 14.65 -21.38 4.55
C GLU A 364 15.45 -20.08 4.74
N GLU A 365 16.61 -20.19 5.39
CA GLU A 365 17.53 -19.07 5.52
C GLU A 365 18.22 -18.82 4.19
N GLU A 366 18.10 -17.62 3.66
CA GLU A 366 18.75 -17.14 2.45
C GLU A 366 19.65 -15.95 2.77
N ALA A 367 20.83 -15.91 2.16
CA ALA A 367 21.67 -14.72 2.22
C ALA A 367 21.15 -13.69 1.20
N THR A 368 20.70 -12.56 1.69
CA THR A 368 20.25 -11.44 0.86
C THR A 368 21.41 -10.48 0.66
N ILE A 369 21.86 -10.36 -0.58
CA ILE A 369 22.90 -9.41 -1.01
C ILE A 369 22.18 -8.14 -1.51
N PRO A 370 22.70 -6.94 -1.22
CA PRO A 370 22.16 -5.71 -1.77
C PRO A 370 22.02 -5.79 -3.30
N SER A 371 20.89 -5.29 -3.79
CA SER A 371 20.50 -5.25 -5.19
C SER A 371 20.26 -3.82 -5.65
N PHE A 372 20.05 -3.61 -6.94
CA PHE A 372 19.78 -2.28 -7.47
C PHE A 372 18.75 -2.28 -8.59
N VAL A 373 18.19 -1.13 -8.85
CA VAL A 373 17.40 -0.81 -10.02
C VAL A 373 17.68 0.63 -10.45
N ASN A 374 17.84 0.86 -11.76
CA ASN A 374 18.11 2.18 -12.31
C ASN A 374 16.82 2.77 -12.91
N TYR A 375 16.40 3.91 -12.42
CA TYR A 375 15.26 4.66 -12.97
C TYR A 375 15.73 5.54 -14.11
N VAL A 376 16.20 4.85 -15.16
CA VAL A 376 16.88 5.45 -16.34
C VAL A 376 16.00 6.43 -17.12
N GLU A 377 14.70 6.27 -17.03
CA GLU A 377 13.70 7.06 -17.75
C GLU A 377 13.65 8.51 -17.29
N GLY A 378 14.17 8.81 -16.09
CA GLY A 378 14.08 10.16 -15.50
C GLY A 378 12.63 10.62 -15.37
N ILE A 379 12.30 11.79 -15.90
CA ILE A 379 10.92 12.33 -15.87
C ILE A 379 10.00 11.71 -16.94
N TYR A 380 10.54 10.88 -17.84
CA TYR A 380 9.81 10.33 -18.99
C TYR A 380 9.13 9.00 -18.65
N VAL A 381 8.17 9.05 -17.72
CA VAL A 381 7.33 7.92 -17.31
C VAL A 381 5.99 7.99 -18.04
N GLY A 382 5.49 6.84 -18.50
CA GLY A 382 4.18 6.71 -19.12
C GLY A 382 3.98 7.65 -20.30
N TYR A 383 2.83 8.31 -20.42
CA TYR A 383 2.51 9.21 -21.53
C TYR A 383 3.53 10.32 -21.72
N ARG A 384 4.19 10.80 -20.63
CA ARG A 384 5.24 11.83 -20.77
C ARG A 384 6.35 11.40 -21.72
N PHE A 385 6.71 10.11 -21.69
CA PHE A 385 7.66 9.56 -22.66
C PHE A 385 7.06 9.52 -24.06
N TYR A 386 5.89 8.88 -24.23
CA TYR A 386 5.35 8.61 -25.57
C TYR A 386 5.01 9.88 -26.34
N GLU A 387 4.39 10.86 -25.68
CA GLU A 387 4.08 12.16 -26.29
C GLU A 387 5.36 12.91 -26.68
N THR A 388 6.36 12.96 -25.80
CA THR A 388 7.61 13.65 -26.08
C THR A 388 8.43 12.94 -27.15
N ALA A 389 8.49 11.61 -27.11
CA ALA A 389 9.21 10.80 -28.10
C ALA A 389 8.60 10.90 -29.49
N ALA A 390 7.26 11.03 -29.58
CA ALA A 390 6.58 11.28 -30.87
C ALA A 390 6.88 12.68 -31.40
N VAL A 391 6.85 13.72 -30.57
CA VAL A 391 7.20 15.09 -30.95
C VAL A 391 8.64 15.19 -31.42
N GLU A 392 9.56 14.50 -30.76
CA GLU A 392 10.96 14.44 -31.16
C GLU A 392 11.24 13.51 -32.37
N GLY A 393 10.23 12.75 -32.81
CA GLY A 393 10.34 11.82 -33.95
C GLY A 393 11.12 10.54 -33.64
N LEU A 394 11.27 10.18 -32.38
CA LEU A 394 11.88 8.92 -31.94
C LEU A 394 10.96 7.73 -32.24
N ILE A 395 9.66 7.90 -32.06
CA ILE A 395 8.63 6.88 -32.28
C ILE A 395 7.56 7.35 -33.27
N ASP A 396 6.87 6.37 -33.89
CA ASP A 396 5.60 6.55 -34.59
C ASP A 396 4.48 6.27 -33.56
N TYR A 397 3.79 7.31 -33.11
CA TYR A 397 2.83 7.24 -32.01
C TYR A 397 1.76 6.17 -32.23
N ASP A 398 1.08 6.21 -33.40
CA ASP A 398 -0.02 5.30 -33.73
C ASP A 398 0.40 3.82 -33.82
N LYS A 399 1.71 3.55 -33.97
CA LYS A 399 2.25 2.20 -33.97
C LYS A 399 2.78 1.76 -32.62
N THR A 400 2.99 2.68 -31.71
CA THR A 400 3.55 2.42 -30.38
C THR A 400 2.47 2.38 -29.32
N VAL A 401 1.60 3.39 -29.32
CA VAL A 401 0.53 3.54 -28.34
C VAL A 401 -0.79 3.05 -28.93
N GLN A 402 -1.46 2.18 -28.20
CA GLN A 402 -2.78 1.67 -28.58
C GLN A 402 -3.91 2.50 -27.99
N PHE A 403 -3.83 2.77 -26.69
CA PHE A 403 -4.76 3.66 -26.00
C PHE A 403 -3.96 4.66 -25.17
N PRO A 404 -4.10 5.97 -25.46
CA PRO A 404 -3.45 7.01 -24.68
C PRO A 404 -3.87 7.01 -23.20
N PHE A 405 -3.08 7.61 -22.34
CA PHE A 405 -3.50 8.03 -21.01
C PHE A 405 -4.67 9.02 -21.13
N GLY A 406 -5.72 8.83 -20.32
CA GLY A 406 -6.96 9.64 -20.40
C GLY A 406 -7.97 9.16 -21.45
N TYR A 407 -7.68 8.07 -22.19
CA TYR A 407 -8.57 7.57 -23.23
C TYR A 407 -9.78 6.84 -22.67
N GLY A 408 -10.94 7.06 -23.28
CA GLY A 408 -12.16 6.29 -22.97
C GLY A 408 -13.33 6.76 -23.82
N LEU A 409 -14.13 5.81 -24.32
CA LEU A 409 -15.32 6.06 -25.12
C LEU A 409 -16.57 6.16 -24.27
N SER A 410 -17.62 6.75 -24.84
CA SER A 410 -18.96 6.87 -24.23
C SER A 410 -20.01 6.41 -25.24
N TYR A 411 -21.24 6.12 -24.77
CA TYR A 411 -22.41 5.89 -25.62
C TYR A 411 -23.07 7.20 -26.12
N THR A 412 -22.48 8.35 -25.78
CA THR A 412 -22.90 9.67 -26.22
C THR A 412 -21.71 10.52 -26.64
N ASP A 413 -21.94 11.64 -27.31
CA ASP A 413 -20.90 12.54 -27.78
C ASP A 413 -20.92 13.83 -26.97
N PHE A 414 -19.74 14.32 -26.57
CA PHE A 414 -19.56 15.58 -25.88
C PHE A 414 -18.78 16.58 -26.72
N GLU A 415 -19.10 17.86 -26.57
CA GLU A 415 -18.33 18.98 -27.10
C GLU A 415 -17.79 19.79 -25.94
N GLN A 416 -16.47 19.98 -25.89
CA GLN A 416 -15.82 20.86 -24.93
C GLN A 416 -15.37 22.17 -25.58
N LYS A 417 -15.64 23.29 -24.94
CA LYS A 417 -15.23 24.63 -25.39
C LYS A 417 -14.42 25.32 -24.32
N MET A 418 -13.18 25.61 -24.63
CA MET A 418 -12.26 26.36 -23.80
C MET A 418 -12.57 27.86 -23.89
N GLY A 419 -12.80 28.51 -22.73
CA GLY A 419 -12.90 29.94 -22.59
C GLY A 419 -11.54 30.65 -22.63
N ASP A 420 -11.54 31.99 -22.57
CA ASP A 420 -10.30 32.77 -22.55
C ASP A 420 -9.46 32.47 -21.32
N VAL A 421 -8.20 32.09 -21.49
CA VAL A 421 -7.24 31.89 -20.41
C VAL A 421 -6.80 33.25 -19.86
N THR A 422 -6.89 33.42 -18.56
CA THR A 422 -6.46 34.61 -17.83
C THR A 422 -5.39 34.24 -16.80
N VAL A 423 -4.41 35.11 -16.64
CA VAL A 423 -3.41 35.03 -15.59
C VAL A 423 -3.53 36.25 -14.67
N ALA A 424 -3.77 36.00 -13.41
CA ALA A 424 -3.88 37.06 -12.41
C ALA A 424 -3.34 36.58 -11.05
N ASP A 425 -2.49 37.39 -10.44
CA ASP A 425 -1.89 37.11 -9.13
C ASP A 425 -1.22 35.70 -9.06
N GLY A 426 -0.50 35.29 -10.16
CA GLY A 426 0.19 34.02 -10.24
C GLY A 426 -0.73 32.81 -10.46
N LYS A 427 -2.01 33.04 -10.80
CA LYS A 427 -2.96 31.95 -11.10
C LYS A 427 -3.41 32.01 -12.55
N VAL A 428 -3.39 30.86 -13.20
CA VAL A 428 -4.00 30.60 -14.49
C VAL A 428 -5.45 30.15 -14.28
N SER A 429 -6.41 30.79 -14.94
CA SER A 429 -7.84 30.44 -14.79
C SER A 429 -8.59 30.58 -16.10
N PHE A 430 -9.50 29.68 -16.37
CA PHE A 430 -10.41 29.68 -17.51
C PHE A 430 -11.61 28.77 -17.27
N ASP A 431 -12.67 29.00 -18.04
CA ASP A 431 -13.85 28.14 -18.02
C ASP A 431 -13.81 27.13 -19.17
N VAL A 432 -14.32 25.92 -18.92
CA VAL A 432 -14.58 24.93 -19.96
C VAL A 432 -16.06 24.59 -19.95
N THR A 433 -16.73 24.82 -21.07
CA THR A 433 -18.15 24.44 -21.22
C THR A 433 -18.22 23.10 -21.95
N VAL A 434 -18.76 22.10 -21.26
CA VAL A 434 -19.01 20.75 -21.77
C VAL A 434 -20.48 20.63 -22.12
N THR A 435 -20.79 20.17 -23.34
CA THR A 435 -22.17 19.98 -23.85
C THR A 435 -22.35 18.54 -24.34
N ASN A 436 -23.38 17.87 -23.86
CA ASN A 436 -23.77 16.57 -24.39
C ASN A 436 -24.53 16.76 -25.72
N ASN A 437 -23.86 16.50 -26.83
CA ASN A 437 -24.39 16.60 -28.20
C ASN A 437 -25.00 15.27 -28.71
N GLY A 438 -24.88 14.18 -27.96
CA GLY A 438 -25.36 12.87 -28.36
C GLY A 438 -26.78 12.57 -27.92
N THR A 439 -27.09 11.29 -27.74
CA THR A 439 -28.47 10.79 -27.55
C THR A 439 -28.70 10.10 -26.21
N ALA A 440 -27.65 9.81 -25.45
CA ALA A 440 -27.73 9.23 -24.12
C ALA A 440 -27.24 10.23 -23.08
N ALA A 441 -27.77 10.14 -21.84
CA ALA A 441 -27.22 10.87 -20.71
C ALA A 441 -25.84 10.33 -20.35
N GLY A 442 -24.93 11.17 -19.89
CA GLY A 442 -23.59 10.73 -19.53
C GLY A 442 -22.74 11.82 -18.87
N LYS A 443 -21.55 11.45 -18.46
CA LYS A 443 -20.52 12.33 -17.89
C LYS A 443 -19.33 12.40 -18.83
N ASP A 444 -18.57 13.49 -18.75
CA ASP A 444 -17.31 13.68 -19.48
C ASP A 444 -16.23 14.23 -18.55
N VAL A 445 -14.97 14.04 -18.92
CA VAL A 445 -13.81 14.53 -18.18
C VAL A 445 -13.17 15.68 -18.94
N VAL A 446 -12.95 16.79 -18.26
CA VAL A 446 -12.07 17.87 -18.72
C VAL A 446 -10.67 17.56 -18.23
N GLU A 447 -9.78 17.26 -19.16
CA GLU A 447 -8.37 17.00 -18.89
C GLU A 447 -7.56 18.23 -19.31
N VAL A 448 -6.76 18.77 -18.39
CA VAL A 448 -5.99 19.99 -18.63
C VAL A 448 -4.50 19.66 -18.61
N TYR A 449 -3.85 19.95 -19.75
CA TYR A 449 -2.42 19.71 -19.90
C TYR A 449 -1.68 21.03 -20.15
N TYR A 450 -0.37 21.01 -19.91
CA TYR A 450 0.54 22.05 -20.35
C TYR A 450 1.74 21.49 -21.09
N ASN A 451 2.22 22.26 -22.08
CA ASN A 451 3.46 22.03 -22.79
C ASN A 451 4.42 23.20 -22.50
N PRO A 452 5.49 22.98 -21.72
CA PRO A 452 6.41 24.05 -21.35
C PRO A 452 7.40 24.36 -22.47
N PRO A 453 8.01 25.57 -22.51
CA PRO A 453 9.09 25.87 -23.45
C PRO A 453 10.29 24.99 -23.12
N TYR A 454 10.84 24.31 -24.12
CA TYR A 454 12.02 23.44 -23.97
C TYR A 454 13.22 24.00 -24.73
N THR A 455 14.35 24.11 -24.04
CA THR A 455 15.65 24.43 -24.63
C THR A 455 16.47 23.16 -24.74
N ASN A 456 16.93 22.85 -25.95
CA ASN A 456 17.71 21.62 -26.19
C ASN A 456 18.94 21.53 -25.30
N GLY A 457 19.01 20.49 -24.45
CA GLY A 457 20.05 20.27 -23.45
C GLY A 457 19.93 21.19 -22.22
N GLY A 458 18.80 21.87 -22.02
CA GLY A 458 18.44 22.57 -20.78
C GLY A 458 17.77 21.64 -19.76
N ILE A 459 16.91 22.19 -18.91
CA ILE A 459 16.11 21.40 -17.94
C ILE A 459 15.25 20.41 -18.70
N GLU A 460 15.21 19.15 -18.30
CA GLU A 460 14.39 18.14 -18.94
C GLU A 460 12.90 18.45 -18.75
N LYS A 461 12.12 18.35 -19.84
CA LYS A 461 10.69 18.69 -19.87
C LYS A 461 9.94 17.80 -20.83
N ALA A 462 8.89 17.18 -20.38
CA ALA A 462 7.96 16.47 -21.24
C ALA A 462 7.10 17.45 -22.06
N SER A 463 6.69 17.05 -23.24
CA SER A 463 5.84 17.87 -24.14
C SER A 463 4.36 17.88 -23.70
N ALA A 464 3.93 16.93 -22.89
CA ALA A 464 2.60 16.87 -22.32
C ALA A 464 2.69 16.58 -20.82
N ASN A 465 2.04 17.39 -19.99
CA ASN A 465 2.01 17.24 -18.55
C ASN A 465 0.59 17.54 -18.05
N LEU A 466 -0.07 16.58 -17.42
CA LEU A 466 -1.34 16.79 -16.74
C LEU A 466 -1.14 17.79 -15.60
N ILE A 467 -2.02 18.80 -15.49
CA ILE A 467 -1.95 19.79 -14.42
C ILE A 467 -3.21 19.82 -13.57
N ASP A 468 -4.37 19.62 -14.17
CA ASP A 468 -5.65 19.50 -13.44
C ASP A 468 -6.65 18.71 -14.28
N PHE A 469 -7.71 18.25 -13.65
CA PHE A 469 -8.82 17.57 -14.29
C PHE A 469 -10.11 17.77 -13.50
N ALA A 470 -11.25 17.63 -14.17
CA ALA A 470 -12.54 17.63 -13.52
C ALA A 470 -13.57 16.84 -14.31
N LYS A 471 -14.47 16.17 -13.62
CA LYS A 471 -15.57 15.41 -14.22
C LYS A 471 -16.88 16.17 -14.11
N THR A 472 -17.71 16.11 -15.17
CA THR A 472 -19.05 16.71 -15.14
C THR A 472 -20.02 15.93 -14.26
N ASP A 473 -21.12 16.59 -13.88
CA ASP A 473 -22.33 15.88 -13.50
C ASP A 473 -22.91 15.11 -14.70
N VAL A 474 -23.96 14.30 -14.47
CA VAL A 474 -24.67 13.64 -15.56
C VAL A 474 -25.36 14.68 -16.42
N LEU A 475 -24.95 14.84 -17.67
CA LEU A 475 -25.56 15.73 -18.64
C LEU A 475 -26.57 14.99 -19.50
N GLN A 476 -27.80 15.48 -19.54
CA GLN A 476 -28.83 14.99 -20.47
C GLN A 476 -28.51 15.43 -21.91
N PRO A 477 -29.02 14.76 -22.95
CA PRO A 477 -28.88 15.20 -24.33
C PRO A 477 -29.26 16.67 -24.52
N GLY A 478 -28.30 17.49 -25.01
CA GLY A 478 -28.42 18.91 -25.18
C GLY A 478 -28.13 19.76 -23.93
N GLU A 479 -27.85 19.17 -22.79
CA GLU A 479 -27.47 19.88 -21.58
C GLU A 479 -25.99 20.26 -21.59
N SER A 480 -25.66 21.36 -20.89
CA SER A 480 -24.29 21.86 -20.76
C SER A 480 -23.95 22.18 -19.31
N GLN A 481 -22.69 21.96 -18.94
CA GLN A 481 -22.11 22.39 -17.67
C GLN A 481 -20.85 23.20 -17.93
N THR A 482 -20.61 24.20 -17.13
CA THR A 482 -19.34 24.96 -17.17
C THR A 482 -18.51 24.60 -15.96
N ILE A 483 -17.29 24.17 -16.22
CA ILE A 483 -16.28 23.85 -15.22
C ILE A 483 -15.27 24.98 -15.20
N ASN A 484 -15.01 25.54 -14.02
CA ASN A 484 -13.92 26.50 -13.83
C ASN A 484 -12.62 25.77 -13.50
N VAL A 485 -11.61 25.96 -14.32
CA VAL A 485 -10.25 25.45 -14.10
C VAL A 485 -9.39 26.55 -13.50
N SER A 486 -8.63 26.23 -12.46
CA SER A 486 -7.69 27.19 -11.84
C SER A 486 -6.53 26.47 -11.17
N PHE A 487 -5.30 26.84 -11.54
CA PHE A 487 -4.05 26.33 -10.98
C PHE A 487 -3.01 27.43 -10.84
N SER A 488 -1.94 27.21 -10.09
CA SER A 488 -0.89 28.20 -9.91
C SER A 488 0.13 28.17 -11.06
N GLU A 489 0.67 29.32 -11.49
CA GLU A 489 1.79 29.33 -12.45
C GLU A 489 2.99 28.51 -11.94
N GLU A 490 3.22 28.50 -10.63
CA GLU A 490 4.33 27.74 -10.01
C GLU A 490 4.17 26.22 -10.16
N ASP A 491 2.96 25.70 -10.43
CA ASP A 491 2.72 24.28 -10.68
C ASP A 491 3.29 23.83 -12.03
N MET A 492 3.61 24.78 -12.94
CA MET A 492 4.27 24.52 -14.21
C MET A 492 5.81 24.60 -14.12
N ALA A 493 6.39 24.87 -12.95
CA ALA A 493 7.83 24.94 -12.76
C ALA A 493 8.46 23.56 -12.87
N SER A 494 9.67 23.51 -13.44
CA SER A 494 10.48 22.29 -13.52
C SER A 494 11.63 22.36 -12.53
N TYR A 495 12.10 21.22 -12.01
CA TYR A 495 13.21 21.17 -11.09
C TYR A 495 14.56 21.19 -11.82
N ASP A 496 15.39 22.20 -11.54
CA ASP A 496 16.68 22.40 -12.19
C ASP A 496 17.80 21.80 -11.34
N THR A 497 18.02 20.50 -11.45
CA THR A 497 19.03 19.77 -10.67
C THR A 497 20.44 20.32 -10.83
N TYR A 498 20.83 20.63 -12.06
CA TYR A 498 22.23 20.90 -12.41
C TYR A 498 22.56 22.39 -12.53
N GLY A 499 21.56 23.27 -12.52
CA GLY A 499 21.73 24.72 -12.61
C GLY A 499 21.48 25.42 -11.29
N ASN A 500 20.20 25.67 -10.97
CA ASN A 500 19.81 26.43 -9.78
C ASN A 500 19.66 25.56 -8.52
N GLY A 501 19.49 24.25 -8.65
CA GLY A 501 19.25 23.31 -7.55
C GLY A 501 17.90 23.53 -6.86
N CYS A 502 16.91 24.03 -7.60
CA CYS A 502 15.56 24.32 -7.11
C CYS A 502 14.54 24.33 -8.26
N TYR A 503 13.27 24.55 -7.97
CA TYR A 503 12.27 24.73 -9.02
C TYR A 503 12.45 26.04 -9.79
N VAL A 504 12.24 25.99 -11.10
CA VAL A 504 12.37 27.12 -12.02
C VAL A 504 11.19 27.16 -12.98
N LEU A 505 10.49 28.29 -13.03
CA LEU A 505 9.53 28.60 -14.09
C LEU A 505 10.26 29.44 -15.14
N GLU A 506 10.68 28.81 -16.23
CA GLU A 506 11.46 29.49 -17.27
C GLU A 506 10.60 30.49 -18.07
N ALA A 507 11.18 31.61 -18.43
CA ALA A 507 10.54 32.55 -19.36
C ALA A 507 10.29 31.90 -20.73
N GLY A 508 9.11 32.12 -21.28
CA GLY A 508 8.69 31.54 -22.57
C GLY A 508 7.19 31.35 -22.67
N ASP A 509 6.79 30.70 -23.72
CA ASP A 509 5.39 30.41 -24.02
C ASP A 509 5.04 29.01 -23.55
N TYR A 510 4.06 28.92 -22.66
CA TYR A 510 3.46 27.69 -22.15
C TYR A 510 2.14 27.47 -22.88
N GLU A 511 2.00 26.38 -23.59
CA GLU A 511 0.73 26.00 -24.21
C GLU A 511 -0.16 25.31 -23.16
N ILE A 512 -1.30 25.89 -22.84
CA ILE A 512 -2.32 25.31 -21.96
C ILE A 512 -3.40 24.73 -22.86
N SER A 513 -3.71 23.45 -22.70
CA SER A 513 -4.69 22.76 -23.52
C SER A 513 -5.75 22.03 -22.70
N ILE A 514 -6.93 21.87 -23.29
CA ILE A 514 -7.92 20.88 -22.91
C ILE A 514 -7.88 19.75 -23.91
N ASN A 515 -7.85 18.53 -23.43
CA ASN A 515 -7.66 17.36 -24.27
C ASN A 515 -8.75 16.32 -24.01
N SER A 516 -8.97 15.39 -24.95
CA SER A 516 -9.80 14.19 -24.77
C SER A 516 -9.01 13.01 -24.18
N ASP A 517 -7.69 13.08 -24.26
CA ASP A 517 -6.67 12.18 -23.74
C ASP A 517 -5.29 12.84 -23.91
N SER A 518 -4.21 12.24 -23.40
CA SER A 518 -2.87 12.86 -23.45
C SER A 518 -2.40 13.28 -24.85
N HIS A 519 -2.92 12.62 -25.90
CA HIS A 519 -2.51 12.83 -27.30
C HIS A 519 -3.42 13.78 -28.08
N ASN A 520 -4.72 13.73 -27.83
CA ASN A 520 -5.71 14.40 -28.67
C ASN A 520 -6.17 15.73 -28.06
N THR A 521 -5.54 16.82 -28.49
CA THR A 521 -5.88 18.19 -28.08
C THR A 521 -7.19 18.66 -28.71
N ILE A 522 -8.13 19.12 -27.87
CA ILE A 522 -9.41 19.73 -28.30
C ILE A 522 -9.22 21.21 -28.59
N ALA A 523 -8.56 21.93 -27.67
CA ALA A 523 -8.25 23.35 -27.82
C ALA A 523 -7.05 23.73 -26.97
N SER A 524 -6.32 24.76 -27.39
CA SER A 524 -5.20 25.29 -26.63
C SER A 524 -5.09 26.81 -26.68
N GLN A 525 -4.47 27.40 -25.67
CA GLN A 525 -4.10 28.81 -25.60
C GLN A 525 -2.73 28.96 -24.96
N THR A 526 -2.01 30.04 -25.32
CA THR A 526 -0.67 30.32 -24.83
C THR A 526 -0.72 31.22 -23.60
N VAL A 527 0.00 30.83 -22.56
CA VAL A 527 0.37 31.66 -21.40
C VAL A 527 1.85 32.03 -21.52
N SER A 528 2.14 33.32 -21.62
CA SER A 528 3.53 33.79 -21.76
C SER A 528 4.08 34.22 -20.40
N VAL A 529 5.14 33.55 -19.94
CA VAL A 529 5.93 33.92 -18.76
C VAL A 529 7.02 34.87 -19.22
N ALA A 530 6.96 36.12 -18.77
CA ALA A 530 7.85 37.18 -19.28
C ALA A 530 9.29 37.05 -18.79
N ASP A 531 9.48 36.72 -17.52
CA ASP A 531 10.78 36.59 -16.89
C ASP A 531 10.87 35.24 -16.15
N THR A 532 12.03 34.59 -16.20
CA THR A 532 12.28 33.37 -15.46
C THR A 532 12.17 33.60 -13.94
N VAL A 533 11.36 32.79 -13.28
CA VAL A 533 11.20 32.78 -11.81
C VAL A 533 11.99 31.61 -11.25
N VAL A 534 12.92 31.93 -10.34
CA VAL A 534 13.69 30.93 -9.58
C VAL A 534 13.13 30.84 -8.19
N TYR A 535 12.71 29.64 -7.78
CA TYR A 535 12.12 29.41 -6.47
C TYR A 535 13.19 28.98 -5.45
N ASP A 536 14.10 29.91 -5.14
CA ASP A 536 15.22 29.73 -4.20
C ASP A 536 14.84 30.07 -2.74
N GLU A 537 15.82 30.08 -1.85
CA GLU A 537 15.66 30.37 -0.42
C GLU A 537 15.02 31.74 -0.12
N ASN A 538 15.05 32.67 -1.07
CA ASN A 538 14.47 34.01 -0.92
C ASN A 538 13.10 34.14 -1.57
N ASN A 539 12.69 33.15 -2.33
CA ASN A 539 11.47 33.15 -3.11
C ASN A 539 10.95 31.70 -3.28
N ALA A 540 10.58 31.04 -2.18
CA ALA A 540 10.03 29.70 -2.21
C ALA A 540 8.67 29.66 -2.96
N ARG A 541 8.28 28.51 -3.52
CA ARG A 541 6.91 28.33 -4.01
C ARG A 541 5.93 28.60 -2.87
N SER A 542 4.77 29.10 -3.20
CA SER A 542 3.78 29.54 -2.20
C SER A 542 3.27 28.42 -1.28
N THR A 543 3.43 27.17 -1.74
CA THR A 543 3.02 25.95 -1.03
C THR A 543 4.15 25.28 -0.25
N ASP A 544 5.38 25.80 -0.32
CA ASP A 544 6.55 25.28 0.41
C ASP A 544 6.76 26.08 1.69
N ASP A 545 6.99 25.40 2.83
CA ASP A 545 7.42 26.05 4.08
C ASP A 545 8.87 26.56 3.95
N VAL A 546 9.72 25.81 3.25
CA VAL A 546 11.11 26.12 2.90
C VAL A 546 11.34 25.76 1.44
N ALA A 547 12.09 26.57 0.71
CA ALA A 547 12.41 26.33 -0.69
C ALA A 547 13.10 24.97 -0.88
N ALA A 548 12.67 24.22 -1.90
CA ALA A 548 13.28 22.95 -2.27
C ALA A 548 14.72 23.14 -2.74
N THR A 549 15.62 22.27 -2.29
CA THR A 549 17.04 22.26 -2.67
C THR A 549 17.50 20.83 -2.97
N ASN A 550 18.60 20.65 -3.69
CA ASN A 550 19.12 19.32 -3.99
C ASN A 550 19.38 18.51 -2.70
N GLN A 551 18.70 17.38 -2.56
CA GLN A 551 18.77 16.50 -1.41
C GLN A 551 19.25 15.09 -1.76
N PHE A 552 19.12 14.67 -3.03
CA PHE A 552 19.28 13.28 -3.46
C PHE A 552 20.51 13.06 -4.36
N ALA A 553 21.54 13.91 -4.28
CA ALA A 553 22.74 13.72 -5.08
C ALA A 553 23.43 12.36 -4.85
N TYR A 554 23.26 11.77 -3.66
CA TYR A 554 23.74 10.43 -3.32
C TYR A 554 22.95 9.29 -4.01
N ALA A 555 21.81 9.60 -4.62
CA ALA A 555 20.96 8.65 -5.32
C ALA A 555 21.10 8.73 -6.85
N GLU A 556 21.93 9.63 -7.37
CA GLU A 556 22.11 9.79 -8.82
C GLU A 556 22.90 8.64 -9.44
N GLY A 557 23.93 8.13 -8.76
CA GLY A 557 24.75 7.01 -9.18
C GLY A 557 25.49 7.23 -10.50
N ASP A 558 26.19 6.21 -11.00
CA ASP A 558 26.79 6.21 -12.36
C ASP A 558 25.75 5.71 -13.39
N VAL A 559 24.62 6.39 -13.46
CA VAL A 559 23.49 6.03 -14.32
C VAL A 559 23.38 7.00 -15.50
N THR A 560 23.17 6.47 -16.69
CA THR A 560 22.84 7.30 -17.86
C THR A 560 21.32 7.48 -17.92
N TYR A 561 20.86 8.66 -17.53
CA TYR A 561 19.44 8.98 -17.61
C TYR A 561 19.02 9.38 -19.03
N LEU A 562 17.79 9.04 -19.38
CA LEU A 562 17.19 9.43 -20.64
C LEU A 562 17.09 10.96 -20.72
N SER A 563 17.49 11.51 -21.85
CA SER A 563 17.47 12.96 -22.08
C SER A 563 16.80 13.26 -23.40
N ARG A 564 15.93 14.27 -23.42
CA ARG A 564 15.26 14.80 -24.60
C ARG A 564 16.25 15.50 -25.56
N ALA A 565 17.43 15.84 -25.08
CA ALA A 565 18.44 16.52 -25.90
C ALA A 565 18.74 15.79 -27.21
N ASP A 566 18.79 16.56 -28.30
CA ASP A 566 19.01 16.07 -29.65
C ASP A 566 18.02 14.96 -30.09
N GLY A 567 16.74 15.05 -29.64
CA GLY A 567 15.70 14.12 -30.00
C GLY A 567 15.90 12.73 -29.39
N PHE A 568 16.24 12.66 -28.12
CA PHE A 568 16.55 11.42 -27.39
C PHE A 568 17.74 10.65 -28.00
N ALA A 569 18.78 11.35 -28.43
CA ALA A 569 19.94 10.71 -29.05
C ALA A 569 20.61 9.64 -28.16
N ASN A 570 20.41 9.69 -26.85
CA ASN A 570 20.95 8.73 -25.90
C ASN A 570 20.02 7.55 -25.59
N TYR A 571 18.82 7.46 -26.20
CA TYR A 571 17.78 6.45 -25.89
C TYR A 571 18.35 5.04 -25.78
N ALA A 572 19.00 4.55 -26.85
CA ALA A 572 19.52 3.18 -26.86
C ALA A 572 20.58 2.89 -25.79
N LYS A 573 21.32 3.93 -25.33
CA LYS A 573 22.29 3.78 -24.25
C LYS A 573 21.61 3.81 -22.88
N ALA A 574 20.71 4.74 -22.67
CA ALA A 574 20.02 4.94 -21.39
C ALA A 574 19.14 3.74 -21.04
N THR A 575 18.38 3.23 -22.02
CA THR A 575 17.43 2.12 -21.82
C THR A 575 18.03 0.72 -21.96
N ALA A 576 19.36 0.61 -22.19
CA ALA A 576 20.03 -0.67 -22.21
C ALA A 576 19.97 -1.38 -20.85
N ALA A 577 19.93 -2.69 -20.86
CA ALA A 577 20.04 -3.47 -19.64
C ALA A 577 21.33 -3.14 -18.86
N PRO A 578 21.32 -3.14 -17.54
CA PRO A 578 22.51 -2.93 -16.73
C PRO A 578 23.64 -3.90 -17.12
N SER A 579 24.85 -3.35 -17.27
CA SER A 579 26.04 -4.13 -17.61
C SER A 579 27.14 -4.02 -16.54
N ASN A 580 27.00 -3.09 -15.61
CA ASN A 580 27.85 -2.95 -14.44
C ASN A 580 27.06 -3.34 -13.19
N PHE A 581 27.54 -4.32 -12.45
CA PHE A 581 26.93 -4.84 -11.23
C PHE A 581 27.82 -4.55 -10.00
N THR A 582 28.81 -3.67 -10.15
CA THR A 582 29.76 -3.30 -9.11
C THR A 582 29.42 -1.91 -8.60
N LEU A 583 29.09 -1.79 -7.32
CA LEU A 583 28.92 -0.49 -6.68
C LEU A 583 30.29 0.22 -6.53
N ALA A 584 30.35 1.52 -6.82
CA ALA A 584 31.57 2.29 -6.67
C ALA A 584 32.05 2.33 -5.20
N GLU A 585 33.36 2.36 -4.96
CA GLU A 585 33.92 2.22 -3.61
C GLU A 585 33.58 3.40 -2.69
N ASP A 586 33.37 4.60 -3.22
CA ASP A 586 32.91 5.77 -2.48
C ASP A 586 31.44 5.65 -2.09
N GLU A 587 30.57 5.21 -3.01
CA GLU A 587 29.16 4.91 -2.72
C GLU A 587 29.03 3.75 -1.72
N LYS A 588 29.84 2.70 -1.91
CA LYS A 588 29.88 1.55 -1.00
C LYS A 588 30.29 1.96 0.43
N ALA A 589 31.18 2.94 0.58
CA ALA A 589 31.60 3.45 1.89
C ALA A 589 30.47 4.21 2.63
N GLU A 590 29.46 4.68 1.90
CA GLU A 590 28.28 5.37 2.45
C GLU A 590 27.11 4.42 2.73
N PHE A 591 27.21 3.18 2.26
CA PHE A 591 26.13 2.18 2.45
C PHE A 591 26.04 1.76 3.92
N LEU A 592 24.83 1.86 4.49
CA LEU A 592 24.54 1.53 5.89
C LEU A 592 23.49 0.42 6.01
N ASN A 593 23.81 -0.56 6.85
CA ASN A 593 22.85 -1.56 7.34
C ASN A 593 23.19 -1.94 8.80
N ASN A 594 22.48 -2.94 9.35
CA ASN A 594 22.68 -3.34 10.75
C ASN A 594 24.08 -3.91 11.05
N SER A 595 24.89 -4.24 10.03
CA SER A 595 26.24 -4.76 10.23
C SER A 595 27.28 -3.68 10.51
N ASN A 596 27.01 -2.44 10.08
CA ASN A 596 27.97 -1.32 10.18
C ASN A 596 27.41 -0.03 10.79
N TYR A 597 26.11 0.04 11.07
CA TYR A 597 25.51 1.19 11.73
C TYR A 597 25.80 1.18 13.24
N ASP A 598 26.31 2.32 13.75
CA ASP A 598 26.47 2.57 15.19
C ASP A 598 25.95 3.97 15.51
N PRO A 599 24.85 4.09 16.29
CA PRO A 599 24.24 5.38 16.60
C PRO A 599 25.19 6.37 17.29
N ASN A 600 26.23 5.88 17.98
CA ASN A 600 27.20 6.76 18.64
C ASN A 600 28.00 7.63 17.66
N ASN A 601 28.15 7.18 16.41
CA ASN A 601 28.85 7.94 15.37
C ASN A 601 28.06 9.18 14.90
N TYR A 602 26.78 9.24 15.23
CA TYR A 602 25.86 10.30 14.79
C TYR A 602 25.40 11.21 15.95
N ASN A 603 26.04 11.11 17.11
CA ASN A 603 25.74 11.96 18.26
C ASN A 603 26.37 13.34 18.10
N ASN A 604 25.61 14.37 18.45
CA ASN A 604 26.07 15.76 18.44
C ASN A 604 26.45 16.20 19.85
N ASP A 605 27.74 16.44 20.09
CA ASP A 605 28.29 16.86 21.39
C ASP A 605 27.71 18.18 21.92
N SER A 606 27.09 18.99 21.05
CA SER A 606 26.42 20.24 21.42
C SER A 606 25.00 20.09 21.89
N ASP A 607 24.39 18.91 21.76
CA ASP A 607 23.04 18.68 22.21
C ASP A 607 22.95 18.69 23.74
N GLU A 608 21.93 19.36 24.25
CA GLU A 608 21.61 19.36 25.67
C GLU A 608 20.62 18.23 25.97
N MET A 609 20.86 17.54 27.11
CA MET A 609 19.99 16.44 27.54
C MET A 609 18.56 16.95 27.85
N PRO A 610 17.52 16.47 27.15
CA PRO A 610 16.16 16.89 27.46
C PRO A 610 15.71 16.41 28.84
N THR A 611 14.78 17.16 29.46
CA THR A 611 14.11 16.72 30.68
C THR A 611 13.22 15.51 30.38
N THR A 612 13.24 14.51 31.27
CA THR A 612 12.35 13.32 31.22
C THR A 612 11.81 12.97 32.58
N GLY A 613 10.62 12.38 32.65
CA GLY A 613 10.02 11.87 33.87
C GLY A 613 9.54 12.95 34.88
N ALA A 614 9.40 14.21 34.44
CA ALA A 614 8.84 15.29 35.25
C ALA A 614 7.41 14.98 35.67
N LYS A 615 6.92 15.65 36.73
CA LYS A 615 5.57 15.49 37.26
C LYS A 615 4.78 16.79 37.14
N ASN A 616 4.49 17.21 35.91
CA ASN A 616 3.82 18.45 35.59
C ASN A 616 2.28 18.34 35.71
N GLY A 617 1.74 17.11 35.72
CA GLY A 617 0.31 16.85 35.90
C GLY A 617 -0.53 17.11 34.62
N MET A 618 0.11 17.24 33.45
CA MET A 618 -0.58 17.36 32.17
C MET A 618 -0.88 15.98 31.59
N THR A 619 -1.93 15.89 30.77
CA THR A 619 -2.28 14.71 30.01
C THR A 619 -2.28 15.02 28.52
N LEU A 620 -2.13 14.00 27.66
CA LEU A 620 -2.17 14.21 26.22
C LEU A 620 -3.52 14.82 25.77
N ALA A 621 -4.63 14.47 26.46
CA ALA A 621 -5.95 15.04 26.16
C ALA A 621 -5.98 16.59 26.26
N ASP A 622 -5.14 17.18 27.12
CA ASP A 622 -5.04 18.64 27.28
C ASP A 622 -4.43 19.33 26.03
N MET A 623 -3.82 18.55 25.13
CA MET A 623 -3.16 19.05 23.93
C MET A 623 -4.05 19.05 22.69
N ARG A 624 -5.27 18.46 22.77
CA ARG A 624 -6.18 18.38 21.63
C ARG A 624 -6.49 19.76 21.05
N GLY A 625 -6.34 19.93 19.72
CA GLY A 625 -6.60 21.16 19.00
C GLY A 625 -5.55 22.26 19.17
N LEU A 626 -4.47 22.02 19.92
CA LEU A 626 -3.34 22.94 19.98
C LEU A 626 -2.47 22.79 18.72
N SER A 627 -1.85 23.89 18.30
CA SER A 627 -0.89 23.84 17.19
C SER A 627 0.32 22.97 17.54
N TYR A 628 0.99 22.46 16.51
CA TYR A 628 2.21 21.66 16.69
C TYR A 628 3.30 22.40 17.46
N ASP A 629 3.40 23.72 17.29
CA ASP A 629 4.43 24.57 17.90
C ASP A 629 3.97 25.25 19.20
N ASP A 630 2.85 24.84 19.82
CA ASP A 630 2.40 25.38 21.12
C ASP A 630 3.41 25.00 22.21
N GLU A 631 3.86 25.98 23.02
CA GLU A 631 4.85 25.81 24.09
C GLU A 631 4.44 24.76 25.16
N LYS A 632 3.16 24.44 25.28
CA LYS A 632 2.69 23.41 26.21
C LYS A 632 3.20 22.02 25.85
N TRP A 633 3.53 21.77 24.58
CA TRP A 633 4.12 20.51 24.17
C TRP A 633 5.41 20.22 24.95
N ASP A 634 6.29 21.20 25.15
CA ASP A 634 7.52 21.00 25.90
C ASP A 634 7.23 20.58 27.34
N THR A 635 6.24 21.19 27.98
CA THR A 635 5.80 20.84 29.33
C THR A 635 5.25 19.41 29.43
N LEU A 636 4.48 18.96 28.44
CA LEU A 636 3.97 17.58 28.37
C LEU A 636 5.11 16.60 28.12
N LEU A 637 5.96 16.89 27.14
CA LEU A 637 7.09 16.05 26.75
C LEU A 637 8.09 15.82 27.89
N ASP A 638 8.30 16.82 28.78
CA ASP A 638 9.13 16.68 29.96
C ASP A 638 8.66 15.58 30.93
N GLN A 639 7.37 15.17 30.86
CA GLN A 639 6.83 14.10 31.67
C GLN A 639 7.10 12.71 31.10
N LEU A 640 7.40 12.60 29.80
CA LEU A 640 7.68 11.31 29.19
C LEU A 640 8.89 10.65 29.85
N THR A 641 8.75 9.36 30.15
CA THR A 641 9.90 8.54 30.52
C THR A 641 10.58 8.00 29.27
N VAL A 642 11.86 7.70 29.36
CA VAL A 642 12.60 7.03 28.27
C VAL A 642 11.91 5.73 27.86
N SER A 643 11.40 4.98 28.82
CA SER A 643 10.65 3.74 28.56
C SER A 643 9.33 3.95 27.81
N ASP A 644 8.57 5.03 28.11
CA ASP A 644 7.34 5.33 27.35
C ASP A 644 7.67 5.74 25.90
N MET A 645 8.74 6.52 25.71
CA MET A 645 9.20 6.93 24.39
C MET A 645 9.65 5.72 23.56
N ASP A 646 10.50 4.86 24.14
CA ASP A 646 10.97 3.64 23.48
C ASP A 646 9.79 2.70 23.09
N THR A 647 8.83 2.50 23.97
CA THR A 647 7.65 1.67 23.69
C THR A 647 6.80 2.24 22.56
N MET A 648 6.59 3.56 22.51
CA MET A 648 5.85 4.21 21.40
C MET A 648 6.57 4.07 20.06
N ILE A 649 7.89 4.16 20.07
CA ILE A 649 8.73 4.02 18.86
C ILE A 649 8.76 2.56 18.42
N ALA A 650 9.05 1.64 19.33
CA ALA A 650 9.34 0.25 19.04
C ALA A 650 8.13 -0.58 18.60
N LEU A 651 6.93 -0.28 19.13
CA LEU A 651 5.75 -1.14 19.02
C LEU A 651 4.59 -0.41 18.35
N GLY A 652 4.78 -0.03 17.07
CA GLY A 652 3.81 0.65 16.23
C GLY A 652 3.01 -0.25 15.30
N GLY A 653 3.19 -1.56 15.39
CA GLY A 653 2.50 -2.49 14.49
C GLY A 653 0.99 -2.58 14.77
N TYR A 654 0.19 -2.12 13.82
CA TYR A 654 -1.28 -2.09 13.87
C TYR A 654 -1.85 -1.30 15.05
N GLN A 655 -1.06 -0.39 15.59
CA GLN A 655 -1.41 0.41 16.75
C GLN A 655 -0.47 1.62 16.89
N THR A 656 -0.85 2.56 17.77
CA THR A 656 0.13 3.40 18.46
C THR A 656 0.08 3.09 19.95
N SER A 657 1.22 2.74 20.52
CA SER A 657 1.30 2.26 21.92
C SER A 657 0.90 3.31 22.95
N ALA A 658 0.35 2.87 24.09
CA ALA A 658 0.02 3.76 25.20
C ALA A 658 1.28 4.29 25.90
N ALA A 659 1.20 5.51 26.48
CA ALA A 659 2.24 6.09 27.31
C ALA A 659 1.65 6.60 28.61
N SER A 660 1.92 5.88 29.70
CA SER A 660 1.27 6.11 30.98
C SER A 660 1.67 7.41 31.67
N SER A 661 2.89 7.91 31.43
CA SER A 661 3.39 9.14 32.04
C SER A 661 2.65 10.39 31.59
N VAL A 662 2.02 10.36 30.42
CA VAL A 662 1.24 11.47 29.83
C VAL A 662 -0.22 11.08 29.57
N GLY A 663 -0.66 9.91 30.00
CA GLY A 663 -2.03 9.43 29.81
C GLY A 663 -2.41 9.21 28.33
N LYS A 664 -1.42 8.92 27.45
CA LYS A 664 -1.71 8.53 26.06
C LYS A 664 -2.37 7.16 26.04
N VAL A 665 -3.52 7.08 25.38
CA VAL A 665 -4.20 5.81 25.13
C VAL A 665 -3.59 5.09 23.92
N MET A 666 -3.75 3.77 23.87
CA MET A 666 -3.45 2.97 22.68
C MET A 666 -4.51 3.24 21.61
N THR A 667 -4.10 3.33 20.34
CA THR A 667 -5.00 3.31 19.18
C THR A 667 -4.89 1.98 18.46
N VAL A 668 -5.87 1.66 17.62
CA VAL A 668 -5.83 0.53 16.69
C VAL A 668 -5.73 1.08 15.29
N ASP A 669 -4.80 0.54 14.50
CA ASP A 669 -4.59 0.88 13.12
C ASP A 669 -4.76 -0.39 12.28
N CYS A 670 -5.26 -0.28 11.05
CA CYS A 670 -5.58 -1.43 10.23
C CYS A 670 -5.04 -1.30 8.82
N ASP A 671 -4.81 -2.46 8.22
CA ASP A 671 -4.40 -2.64 6.85
C ASP A 671 -5.58 -2.56 5.88
N GLY A 672 -5.26 -2.54 4.60
CA GLY A 672 -6.16 -2.66 3.47
C GLY A 672 -6.36 -1.36 2.68
N PRO A 673 -5.65 -1.15 1.56
CA PRO A 673 -5.87 0.01 0.68
C PRO A 673 -7.31 0.15 0.19
N ALA A 674 -7.98 -0.95 -0.12
CA ALA A 674 -9.36 -0.96 -0.62
C ALA A 674 -10.41 -1.21 0.47
N SER A 675 -10.02 -1.41 1.75
CA SER A 675 -10.91 -1.80 2.84
C SER A 675 -10.28 -1.50 4.20
N ILE A 676 -10.97 -1.84 5.29
CA ILE A 676 -10.37 -1.94 6.63
C ILE A 676 -10.28 -3.41 6.99
N ASN A 677 -9.08 -3.93 7.16
CA ASN A 677 -8.81 -5.33 7.51
C ASN A 677 -8.09 -5.42 8.86
N ASN A 678 -8.79 -5.91 9.87
CA ASN A 678 -8.16 -6.19 11.17
C ASN A 678 -7.53 -7.58 11.15
N ASN A 679 -6.26 -7.62 10.93
CA ASN A 679 -5.48 -8.86 10.80
C ASN A 679 -5.44 -9.72 12.08
N PHE A 680 -5.70 -9.14 13.26
CA PHE A 680 -5.67 -9.86 14.53
C PHE A 680 -7.00 -10.51 14.89
N THR A 681 -8.11 -9.94 14.45
CA THR A 681 -9.45 -10.44 14.76
C THR A 681 -10.08 -11.20 13.59
N GLY A 682 -9.56 -10.99 12.38
CA GLY A 682 -10.15 -11.46 11.14
C GLY A 682 -11.43 -10.72 10.75
N THR A 683 -11.73 -9.59 11.41
CA THR A 683 -12.84 -8.73 10.99
C THR A 683 -12.38 -7.82 9.86
N GLY A 684 -13.28 -7.62 8.89
CA GLY A 684 -13.04 -6.75 7.76
C GLY A 684 -14.25 -5.88 7.46
N SER A 685 -14.07 -4.94 6.53
CA SER A 685 -15.12 -4.09 5.98
C SER A 685 -15.46 -4.47 4.53
N ILE A 686 -16.43 -3.78 3.92
CA ILE A 686 -16.65 -3.85 2.47
C ILE A 686 -15.37 -3.46 1.76
N GLY A 687 -15.02 -4.21 0.71
CA GLY A 687 -13.88 -3.97 -0.16
C GLY A 687 -14.29 -3.22 -1.41
N PHE A 688 -13.65 -2.07 -1.62
CA PHE A 688 -13.84 -1.21 -2.78
C PHE A 688 -13.08 -1.71 -4.01
N PRO A 689 -13.36 -1.19 -5.20
CA PRO A 689 -12.54 -1.42 -6.38
C PRO A 689 -11.07 -1.05 -6.16
N SER A 690 -10.21 -1.63 -6.97
CA SER A 690 -8.77 -1.31 -6.98
C SER A 690 -8.51 0.19 -7.17
N ALA A 691 -7.36 0.67 -6.71
CA ALA A 691 -7.00 2.08 -6.88
C ALA A 691 -6.97 2.50 -8.37
N VAL A 692 -6.61 1.60 -9.27
CA VAL A 692 -6.69 1.79 -10.74
C VAL A 692 -8.14 2.08 -11.18
N MET A 693 -9.12 1.33 -10.67
CA MET A 693 -10.54 1.59 -10.98
C MET A 693 -10.98 2.96 -10.45
N ILE A 694 -10.54 3.32 -9.24
CA ILE A 694 -10.84 4.63 -8.65
C ILE A 694 -10.18 5.75 -9.49
N ALA A 695 -8.93 5.56 -9.93
CA ALA A 695 -8.23 6.50 -10.80
C ALA A 695 -8.92 6.67 -12.16
N ASN A 696 -9.37 5.56 -12.76
CA ASN A 696 -10.11 5.56 -14.03
C ASN A 696 -11.42 6.37 -13.98
N THR A 697 -11.96 6.64 -12.80
CA THR A 697 -13.11 7.53 -12.67
C THR A 697 -12.79 8.97 -13.04
N TRP A 698 -11.54 9.43 -12.84
CA TRP A 698 -11.13 10.83 -12.96
C TRP A 698 -12.05 11.76 -12.17
N ASN A 699 -12.61 11.28 -11.07
CA ASN A 699 -13.61 11.95 -10.26
C ASN A 699 -13.14 12.15 -8.82
N LYS A 700 -12.67 13.36 -8.51
CA LYS A 700 -12.18 13.74 -7.18
C LYS A 700 -13.26 13.57 -6.09
N ASP A 701 -14.53 13.78 -6.43
CA ASP A 701 -15.64 13.67 -5.47
C ASP A 701 -15.92 12.20 -5.11
N LEU A 702 -15.76 11.25 -6.06
CA LEU A 702 -15.85 9.82 -5.74
C LEU A 702 -14.66 9.35 -4.88
N ALA A 703 -13.46 9.87 -5.13
CA ALA A 703 -12.32 9.60 -4.26
C ALA A 703 -12.52 10.15 -2.84
N LEU A 704 -13.15 11.33 -2.71
CA LEU A 704 -13.56 11.87 -1.43
C LEU A 704 -14.59 10.97 -0.73
N SER A 705 -15.62 10.56 -1.46
CA SER A 705 -16.68 9.68 -0.95
C SER A 705 -16.14 8.31 -0.53
N PHE A 706 -15.18 7.77 -1.29
CA PHE A 706 -14.43 6.57 -0.92
C PHE A 706 -13.73 6.76 0.44
N GLY A 707 -12.97 7.84 0.60
CA GLY A 707 -12.32 8.17 1.86
C GLY A 707 -13.31 8.35 3.02
N GLU A 708 -14.45 9.00 2.78
CA GLU A 708 -15.51 9.14 3.79
C GLU A 708 -16.10 7.79 4.21
N SER A 709 -16.32 6.89 3.26
CA SER A 709 -16.83 5.55 3.55
C SER A 709 -15.81 4.72 4.35
N ILE A 710 -14.53 4.77 3.98
CA ILE A 710 -13.44 4.18 4.75
C ILE A 710 -13.43 4.74 6.18
N GLY A 711 -13.47 6.07 6.32
CA GLY A 711 -13.48 6.74 7.63
C GLY A 711 -14.66 6.32 8.50
N LYS A 712 -15.87 6.23 7.93
CA LYS A 712 -17.07 5.77 8.63
C LYS A 712 -16.94 4.31 9.08
N MET A 713 -16.49 3.43 8.20
CA MET A 713 -16.27 2.02 8.55
C MET A 713 -15.19 1.86 9.62
N ALA A 714 -14.09 2.61 9.53
CA ALA A 714 -13.03 2.61 10.53
C ALA A 714 -13.54 3.12 11.89
N ASP A 715 -14.39 4.15 11.91
CA ASP A 715 -14.99 4.66 13.17
C ASP A 715 -15.87 3.60 13.83
N GLU A 716 -16.75 2.93 13.10
CA GLU A 716 -17.57 1.84 13.62
C GLU A 716 -16.73 0.63 14.11
N MET A 717 -15.60 0.36 13.46
CA MET A 717 -14.64 -0.68 13.83
C MET A 717 -13.66 -0.24 14.93
N GLU A 718 -13.81 0.96 15.49
CA GLU A 718 -12.92 1.55 16.51
C GLU A 718 -11.45 1.67 16.02
N VAL A 719 -11.23 1.82 14.73
CA VAL A 719 -9.91 1.98 14.08
C VAL A 719 -9.60 3.46 13.95
N SER A 720 -8.38 3.87 14.30
CA SER A 720 -7.94 5.27 14.27
C SER A 720 -6.95 5.57 13.16
N GLY A 721 -6.24 4.56 12.66
CA GLY A 721 -5.28 4.68 11.56
C GLY A 721 -5.59 3.69 10.44
N TRP A 722 -5.48 4.17 9.20
CA TRP A 722 -5.68 3.37 7.99
C TRP A 722 -4.39 3.34 7.17
N TYR A 723 -3.81 2.14 6.94
CA TYR A 723 -2.57 1.96 6.18
C TYR A 723 -2.80 2.11 4.68
N ALA A 724 -3.23 3.30 4.28
CA ALA A 724 -3.51 3.73 2.92
C ALA A 724 -3.77 5.26 2.90
N PRO A 725 -3.96 5.87 1.69
CA PRO A 725 -3.88 5.28 0.35
C PRO A 725 -2.45 4.96 -0.07
N ALA A 726 -2.30 3.96 -0.94
CA ALA A 726 -1.05 3.66 -1.61
C ALA A 726 -1.00 4.42 -2.94
N MET A 727 0.13 5.09 -3.26
CA MET A 727 0.15 6.04 -4.36
C MET A 727 1.49 6.11 -5.11
N ASN A 728 2.29 5.06 -5.07
CA ASN A 728 3.50 4.97 -5.87
C ASN A 728 3.18 5.05 -7.37
N THR A 729 4.14 5.48 -8.16
CA THR A 729 3.96 5.64 -9.61
C THR A 729 3.97 4.29 -10.32
N HIS A 730 3.07 4.06 -11.29
CA HIS A 730 3.14 2.94 -12.21
C HIS A 730 4.33 3.12 -13.16
N ARG A 731 5.53 2.88 -12.64
CA ARG A 731 6.76 3.00 -13.41
C ARG A 731 6.87 1.97 -14.52
N ASN A 732 6.34 0.76 -14.26
CA ASN A 732 6.43 -0.37 -15.19
C ASN A 732 5.15 -1.22 -15.09
N ALA A 733 4.65 -1.67 -16.23
CA ALA A 733 3.44 -2.50 -16.30
C ALA A 733 3.56 -3.82 -15.49
N PHE A 734 4.78 -4.34 -15.32
CA PHE A 734 5.02 -5.60 -14.61
C PHE A 734 5.10 -5.47 -13.09
N ALA A 735 5.00 -4.28 -12.52
CA ALA A 735 5.02 -4.12 -11.06
C ALA A 735 3.79 -4.76 -10.42
N GLY A 736 4.03 -5.62 -9.42
CA GLY A 736 3.00 -6.46 -8.81
C GLY A 736 1.91 -5.70 -8.09
N ARG A 737 2.24 -4.56 -7.47
CA ARG A 737 1.32 -3.74 -6.69
C ARG A 737 0.66 -2.60 -7.45
N ASN A 738 0.78 -2.53 -8.79
CA ASN A 738 0.06 -1.50 -9.55
C ASN A 738 -1.45 -1.49 -9.26
N PHE A 739 -2.06 -2.63 -8.91
CA PHE A 739 -3.49 -2.70 -8.58
C PHE A 739 -3.92 -1.79 -7.42
N GLU A 740 -3.03 -1.52 -6.46
CA GLU A 740 -3.30 -0.68 -5.29
C GLU A 740 -2.73 0.73 -5.39
N TYR A 741 -1.96 1.00 -6.46
CA TYR A 741 -1.51 2.33 -6.84
C TYR A 741 -2.47 2.90 -7.89
N TYR A 742 -2.47 4.22 -8.09
CA TYR A 742 -3.50 4.86 -8.91
C TYR A 742 -3.15 4.93 -10.39
N SER A 743 -1.92 5.33 -10.75
CA SER A 743 -1.61 5.75 -12.11
C SER A 743 -0.10 5.88 -12.38
N GLU A 744 0.26 5.95 -13.66
CA GLU A 744 1.57 6.41 -14.12
C GLU A 744 1.78 7.93 -13.93
N ASP A 745 0.72 8.69 -13.66
CA ASP A 745 0.78 10.15 -13.47
C ASP A 745 0.67 10.56 -12.00
N GLY A 746 1.65 11.36 -11.54
CA GLY A 746 1.71 11.83 -10.16
C GLY A 746 0.64 12.84 -9.78
N VAL A 747 0.07 13.59 -10.74
CA VAL A 747 -1.02 14.55 -10.46
C VAL A 747 -2.34 13.82 -10.31
N LEU A 748 -2.66 12.89 -11.20
CA LEU A 748 -3.86 12.05 -11.07
C LEU A 748 -3.81 11.25 -9.76
N SER A 749 -2.72 10.54 -9.50
CA SER A 749 -2.51 9.76 -8.27
C SER A 749 -2.64 10.64 -7.03
N GLY A 750 -1.94 11.78 -7.01
CA GLY A 750 -1.92 12.70 -5.87
C GLY A 750 -3.28 13.33 -5.57
N LYS A 751 -4.01 13.79 -6.60
CA LYS A 751 -5.35 14.38 -6.43
C LYS A 751 -6.37 13.37 -5.93
N MET A 752 -6.36 12.14 -6.48
CA MET A 752 -7.26 11.07 -6.03
C MET A 752 -6.95 10.68 -4.58
N ALA A 753 -5.68 10.46 -4.26
CA ALA A 753 -5.24 10.11 -2.91
C ALA A 753 -5.51 11.23 -1.90
N ALA A 754 -5.27 12.49 -2.25
CA ALA A 754 -5.54 13.65 -1.38
C ALA A 754 -7.01 13.71 -0.97
N ASN A 755 -7.93 13.47 -1.91
CA ASN A 755 -9.37 13.45 -1.62
C ASN A 755 -9.76 12.26 -0.74
N ALA A 756 -9.16 11.07 -0.94
CA ALA A 756 -9.36 9.93 -0.05
C ALA A 756 -8.88 10.23 1.38
N VAL A 757 -7.72 10.89 1.54
CA VAL A 757 -7.21 11.35 2.84
C VAL A 757 -8.18 12.32 3.51
N ILE A 758 -8.64 13.35 2.80
CA ILE A 758 -9.63 14.32 3.31
C ILE A 758 -10.88 13.60 3.79
N GLY A 759 -11.37 12.63 3.02
CA GLY A 759 -12.57 11.86 3.37
C GLY A 759 -12.41 11.07 4.67
N ALA A 760 -11.33 10.32 4.83
CA ALA A 760 -11.05 9.53 6.04
C ALA A 760 -10.88 10.44 7.28
N GLU A 761 -10.21 11.57 7.13
CA GLU A 761 -9.98 12.51 8.22
C GLU A 761 -11.24 13.21 8.72
N LYS A 762 -12.32 13.30 7.93
CA LYS A 762 -13.63 13.77 8.42
C LYS A 762 -14.16 12.95 9.61
N TYR A 763 -13.75 11.69 9.70
CA TYR A 763 -14.09 10.79 10.81
C TYR A 763 -12.97 10.71 11.85
N GLY A 764 -11.96 11.58 11.76
CA GLY A 764 -10.80 11.57 12.64
C GLY A 764 -9.90 10.34 12.49
N VAL A 765 -9.94 9.68 11.33
CA VAL A 765 -9.08 8.55 10.95
C VAL A 765 -7.88 9.09 10.19
N TYR A 766 -6.67 8.93 10.74
CA TYR A 766 -5.46 9.34 10.04
C TYR A 766 -5.04 8.30 9.02
N ALA A 767 -4.82 8.78 7.79
CA ALA A 767 -4.40 7.97 6.66
C ALA A 767 -2.87 7.92 6.58
N TYR A 768 -2.30 6.72 6.42
CA TYR A 768 -0.87 6.52 6.20
C TYR A 768 -0.60 6.46 4.70
N ILE A 769 -0.27 7.60 4.10
CA ILE A 769 0.13 7.60 2.70
C ILE A 769 1.38 6.76 2.49
N LYS A 770 1.37 5.85 1.49
CA LYS A 770 2.40 4.82 1.33
C LYS A 770 2.73 4.53 -0.13
N HIS A 771 3.88 3.95 -0.44
CA HIS A 771 5.05 3.71 0.40
C HIS A 771 6.11 4.77 0.06
N PHE A 772 6.48 5.58 1.01
CA PHE A 772 7.29 6.79 0.83
C PHE A 772 8.78 6.46 0.94
N ALA A 773 9.58 6.41 -0.19
CA ALA A 773 9.17 6.58 -1.58
C ALA A 773 10.01 5.67 -2.50
N LEU A 774 9.78 5.73 -3.82
CA LEU A 774 10.48 4.96 -4.85
C LEU A 774 10.37 3.43 -4.67
N ASN A 775 9.24 2.93 -4.21
CA ASN A 775 8.94 1.51 -4.08
C ASN A 775 8.01 1.07 -5.23
N ASP A 776 8.55 1.03 -6.46
CA ASP A 776 7.78 0.84 -7.68
C ASP A 776 8.02 -0.55 -8.32
N GLN A 777 8.56 -1.50 -7.55
CA GLN A 777 8.63 -2.93 -7.86
C GLN A 777 8.64 -3.77 -6.57
N GLU A 778 8.22 -5.04 -6.68
CA GLU A 778 8.21 -5.99 -5.57
C GLU A 778 9.51 -6.79 -5.45
N THR A 779 10.15 -7.05 -6.58
CA THR A 779 11.39 -7.83 -6.63
C THR A 779 12.49 -7.15 -5.81
N ASN A 780 13.01 -7.88 -4.83
CA ASN A 780 14.07 -7.46 -3.90
C ASN A 780 13.73 -6.27 -2.98
N ARG A 781 12.49 -5.79 -2.92
CA ARG A 781 12.13 -4.61 -2.11
C ARG A 781 12.60 -4.72 -0.65
N THR A 782 12.52 -5.90 -0.04
CA THR A 782 12.99 -6.18 1.33
C THR A 782 14.46 -6.58 1.41
N GLY A 783 15.14 -6.68 0.26
CA GLY A 783 16.50 -7.16 0.11
C GLY A 783 17.54 -6.05 -0.07
N MET A 784 17.41 -4.91 0.58
CA MET A 784 18.32 -3.77 0.40
C MET A 784 18.40 -3.33 -1.07
N LEU A 785 17.24 -3.13 -1.72
CA LEU A 785 17.14 -2.68 -3.10
C LEU A 785 17.52 -1.20 -3.22
N CYS A 786 18.68 -0.90 -3.78
CA CYS A 786 19.13 0.45 -4.09
C CYS A 786 18.40 0.97 -5.33
N THR A 787 17.54 1.98 -5.17
CA THR A 787 16.88 2.66 -6.28
C THR A 787 17.68 3.89 -6.68
N TRP A 788 18.18 3.91 -7.92
CA TRP A 788 18.99 5.01 -8.45
C TRP A 788 18.15 5.90 -9.35
N SER A 789 18.08 7.19 -9.03
CA SER A 789 17.31 8.19 -9.77
C SER A 789 17.92 9.58 -9.59
N ASN A 790 17.73 10.46 -10.55
CA ASN A 790 18.15 11.84 -10.41
C ASN A 790 17.15 12.69 -9.61
N GLU A 791 17.62 13.81 -9.08
CA GLU A 791 16.84 14.72 -8.24
C GLU A 791 15.52 15.16 -8.90
N GLN A 792 15.56 15.56 -10.19
CA GLN A 792 14.38 16.02 -10.93
C GLN A 792 13.30 14.93 -11.00
N ALA A 793 13.67 13.70 -11.37
CA ALA A 793 12.74 12.60 -11.45
C ALA A 793 12.15 12.22 -10.09
N ILE A 794 13.00 12.19 -9.05
CA ILE A 794 12.55 11.94 -7.67
C ILE A 794 11.45 12.94 -7.32
N ARG A 795 11.66 14.25 -7.55
CA ARG A 795 10.73 15.31 -7.14
C ARG A 795 9.49 15.43 -8.01
N GLU A 796 9.64 15.39 -9.34
CA GLU A 796 8.54 15.66 -10.27
C GLU A 796 7.66 14.43 -10.55
N ILE A 797 8.19 13.22 -10.34
CA ILE A 797 7.49 11.97 -10.64
C ILE A 797 7.19 11.19 -9.36
N TYR A 798 8.22 10.70 -8.66
CA TYR A 798 8.04 9.71 -7.60
C TYR A 798 7.58 10.30 -6.26
N LEU A 799 7.93 11.55 -5.97
CA LEU A 799 7.45 12.27 -4.78
C LEU A 799 6.17 13.09 -5.06
N LYS A 800 5.83 13.35 -6.32
CA LYS A 800 4.72 14.23 -6.68
C LYS A 800 3.37 13.82 -6.08
N PRO A 801 2.94 12.56 -6.12
CA PRO A 801 1.68 12.15 -5.50
C PRO A 801 1.67 12.39 -3.99
N PHE A 802 2.79 12.13 -3.32
CA PHE A 802 2.93 12.35 -1.87
C PHE A 802 2.93 13.84 -1.52
N GLU A 803 3.62 14.68 -2.30
CA GLU A 803 3.60 16.14 -2.14
C GLU A 803 2.15 16.67 -2.16
N ILE A 804 1.35 16.24 -3.12
CA ILE A 804 -0.05 16.62 -3.25
C ILE A 804 -0.87 16.12 -2.05
N ALA A 805 -0.69 14.86 -1.66
CA ALA A 805 -1.41 14.29 -0.53
C ALA A 805 -1.09 14.98 0.81
N VAL A 806 0.15 15.45 0.99
CA VAL A 806 0.55 16.23 2.18
C VAL A 806 -0.02 17.65 2.12
N LYS A 807 0.21 18.36 1.01
CA LYS A 807 -0.11 19.80 0.91
C LYS A 807 -1.59 20.07 0.69
N GLU A 808 -2.26 19.29 -0.15
CA GLU A 808 -3.67 19.46 -0.46
C GLU A 808 -4.56 18.52 0.38
N GLY A 809 -4.14 17.29 0.59
CA GLY A 809 -4.85 16.30 1.39
C GLY A 809 -4.72 16.51 2.91
N GLY A 810 -3.66 17.19 3.35
CA GLY A 810 -3.38 17.41 4.76
C GLY A 810 -3.03 16.13 5.52
N ALA A 811 -2.44 15.14 4.87
CA ALA A 811 -2.07 13.87 5.47
C ALA A 811 -1.29 14.04 6.79
N LYS A 812 -1.60 13.22 7.79
CA LYS A 812 -1.00 13.28 9.15
C LYS A 812 -0.21 12.04 9.53
N ALA A 813 -0.16 11.05 8.66
CA ALA A 813 0.67 9.88 8.81
C ALA A 813 1.26 9.46 7.46
N VAL A 814 2.45 8.88 7.51
CA VAL A 814 3.19 8.38 6.33
C VAL A 814 3.71 6.99 6.68
N MET A 815 3.69 6.06 5.71
CA MET A 815 4.43 4.82 5.81
C MET A 815 5.65 4.90 4.90
N SER A 816 6.86 4.80 5.47
CA SER A 816 8.09 4.76 4.70
C SER A 816 8.23 3.44 3.95
N SER A 817 9.06 3.41 2.93
CA SER A 817 9.24 2.21 2.09
C SER A 817 10.40 1.33 2.54
N PHE A 818 10.43 0.08 2.03
CA PHE A 818 11.50 -0.88 2.30
C PHE A 818 12.81 -0.56 1.61
N ASN A 819 12.75 -0.08 0.36
CA ASN A 819 13.92 0.10 -0.50
C ASN A 819 14.89 1.17 0.01
N TYR A 820 16.07 1.14 -0.57
CA TYR A 820 17.06 2.22 -0.45
C TYR A 820 16.83 3.23 -1.58
N ILE A 821 17.08 4.49 -1.28
CA ILE A 821 17.24 5.56 -2.26
C ILE A 821 18.75 5.77 -2.36
N GLY A 822 19.35 5.45 -3.51
CA GLY A 822 20.80 5.32 -3.58
C GLY A 822 21.35 4.34 -2.54
N THR A 823 22.20 4.81 -1.65
CA THR A 823 22.87 4.02 -0.59
C THR A 823 22.19 4.10 0.77
N GLN A 824 21.04 4.80 0.91
CA GLN A 824 20.38 5.04 2.18
C GLN A 824 18.99 4.41 2.22
N TRP A 825 18.68 3.66 3.27
CA TRP A 825 17.33 3.13 3.50
C TRP A 825 16.31 4.28 3.56
N ALA A 826 15.24 4.20 2.79
CA ALA A 826 14.23 5.26 2.69
C ALA A 826 13.63 5.67 4.04
N GLY A 827 13.42 4.70 4.96
CA GLY A 827 12.95 4.96 6.32
C GLY A 827 14.01 5.57 7.26
N GLY A 828 15.28 5.55 6.88
CA GLY A 828 16.40 6.07 7.69
C GLY A 828 17.04 7.33 7.15
N THR A 829 16.62 7.82 5.99
CA THR A 829 17.29 8.96 5.34
C THR A 829 16.72 10.31 5.75
N TYR A 830 17.54 11.15 6.36
CA TYR A 830 17.20 12.51 6.81
C TYR A 830 16.76 13.42 5.65
N PRO A 831 17.41 13.46 4.48
CA PRO A 831 16.96 14.21 3.30
C PRO A 831 15.50 13.99 2.93
N LEU A 832 15.02 12.75 2.91
CA LEU A 832 13.64 12.43 2.55
C LEU A 832 12.66 12.69 3.70
N GLN A 833 12.93 12.07 4.87
CA GLN A 833 11.96 12.02 5.97
C GLN A 833 11.88 13.32 6.78
N THR A 834 12.96 14.11 6.77
CA THR A 834 13.00 15.39 7.49
C THR A 834 13.03 16.56 6.54
N THR A 835 14.07 16.69 5.71
CA THR A 835 14.24 17.91 4.89
C THR A 835 13.07 18.08 3.91
N VAL A 836 12.79 17.09 3.07
CA VAL A 836 11.71 17.20 2.07
C VAL A 836 10.34 17.15 2.73
N LEU A 837 10.08 16.09 3.50
CA LEU A 837 8.73 15.86 4.03
C LEU A 837 8.31 16.93 5.05
N ARG A 838 9.19 17.26 6.02
CA ARG A 838 8.83 18.12 7.15
C ARG A 838 9.20 19.58 6.98
N ASP A 839 10.41 19.85 6.44
CA ASP A 839 10.88 21.23 6.32
C ASP A 839 10.35 21.88 5.04
N GLU A 840 10.47 21.23 3.86
CA GLU A 840 9.99 21.79 2.61
C GLU A 840 8.48 21.77 2.51
N TRP A 841 7.83 20.61 2.76
CA TRP A 841 6.37 20.46 2.58
C TRP A 841 5.54 20.83 3.80
N GLY A 842 6.17 21.08 4.95
CA GLY A 842 5.48 21.45 6.18
C GLY A 842 4.69 20.34 6.84
N PHE A 843 5.01 19.06 6.57
CA PHE A 843 4.32 17.92 7.18
C PHE A 843 4.42 17.95 8.71
N ARG A 844 3.29 17.89 9.38
CA ARG A 844 3.15 17.84 10.85
C ARG A 844 2.35 16.61 11.27
N GLY A 845 3.05 15.50 11.34
CA GLY A 845 2.51 14.20 11.66
C GLY A 845 3.63 13.22 11.95
N PHE A 846 3.34 11.92 11.94
CA PHE A 846 4.36 10.90 12.19
C PHE A 846 4.57 9.96 11.00
N VAL A 847 5.76 9.39 10.94
CA VAL A 847 6.17 8.40 9.95
C VAL A 847 6.30 7.05 10.63
N LEU A 848 5.58 6.06 10.11
CA LEU A 848 5.68 4.65 10.43
C LEU A 848 6.59 3.98 9.40
N THR A 849 7.39 2.98 9.78
CA THR A 849 8.07 2.13 8.78
C THR A 849 7.05 1.28 8.02
N ASP A 850 7.43 0.72 6.86
CA ASP A 850 6.79 -0.49 6.38
C ASP A 850 7.06 -1.64 7.37
N TYR A 851 6.50 -2.86 7.14
CA TYR A 851 6.61 -3.97 8.09
C TYR A 851 8.04 -4.17 8.58
N PHE A 852 8.25 -3.97 9.88
CA PHE A 852 9.57 -3.98 10.50
C PHE A 852 10.03 -5.42 10.73
N GLY A 853 10.63 -6.00 9.69
CA GLY A 853 11.13 -7.36 9.70
C GLY A 853 12.63 -7.46 10.03
N VAL A 854 13.11 -8.68 10.19
CA VAL A 854 14.53 -8.98 10.41
C VAL A 854 15.23 -9.06 9.05
N TYR A 855 15.26 -7.95 8.30
CA TYR A 855 15.83 -7.87 6.96
C TYR A 855 17.31 -7.44 6.94
N GLY A 856 17.90 -7.18 8.11
CA GLY A 856 19.32 -6.85 8.28
C GLY A 856 19.68 -5.38 8.07
N TYR A 857 18.71 -4.49 7.90
CA TYR A 857 18.98 -3.05 7.72
C TYR A 857 18.03 -2.10 8.47
N MET A 858 16.84 -2.57 8.86
CA MET A 858 15.91 -1.74 9.61
C MET A 858 16.37 -1.62 11.06
N ASP A 859 16.58 -0.39 11.51
CA ASP A 859 17.08 -0.04 12.84
C ASP A 859 16.37 1.20 13.36
N SER A 860 15.86 1.17 14.60
CA SER A 860 15.07 2.27 15.15
C SER A 860 15.93 3.51 15.47
N ASP A 861 17.20 3.35 15.88
CA ASP A 861 18.09 4.50 16.07
C ASP A 861 18.34 5.22 14.75
N MET A 862 18.52 4.49 13.64
CA MET A 862 18.64 5.05 12.30
C MET A 862 17.33 5.73 11.89
N GLY A 863 16.20 5.06 12.08
CA GLY A 863 14.88 5.57 11.73
C GLY A 863 14.56 6.90 12.38
N ILE A 864 14.64 6.98 13.72
CA ILE A 864 14.29 8.21 14.46
C ILE A 864 15.26 9.38 14.23
N ARG A 865 16.50 9.11 13.85
CA ARG A 865 17.45 10.16 13.45
C ARG A 865 17.22 10.64 12.02
N GLY A 866 16.67 9.78 11.15
CA GLY A 866 16.26 10.15 9.80
C GLY A 866 14.96 10.95 9.77
N GLY A 867 14.05 10.73 10.72
CA GLY A 867 12.73 11.37 10.77
C GLY A 867 11.55 10.41 10.73
N THR A 868 11.80 9.09 10.69
CA THR A 868 10.81 8.05 10.96
C THR A 868 10.56 7.99 12.47
N ASP A 869 9.32 7.79 12.90
CA ASP A 869 8.93 7.96 14.31
C ASP A 869 8.52 6.64 14.98
N CYS A 870 8.12 5.63 14.20
CA CYS A 870 7.48 4.44 14.73
C CYS A 870 7.80 3.21 13.87
N MET A 871 7.97 2.05 14.51
CA MET A 871 8.30 0.78 13.84
C MET A 871 7.05 -0.09 13.71
N LEU A 872 6.71 -0.52 12.48
CA LEU A 872 5.54 -1.36 12.21
C LEU A 872 5.80 -2.81 12.63
N VAL A 873 5.80 -3.05 13.93
CA VAL A 873 5.88 -4.37 14.56
C VAL A 873 5.16 -4.36 15.90
N ALA A 874 4.51 -5.48 16.26
CA ALA A 874 3.70 -5.59 17.47
C ALA A 874 4.39 -6.40 18.61
N TYR A 875 5.65 -6.77 18.41
CA TYR A 875 6.46 -7.58 19.33
C TYR A 875 7.93 -7.16 19.31
N ASP A 876 8.72 -7.63 20.29
CA ASP A 876 10.13 -7.30 20.36
C ASP A 876 10.93 -8.06 19.29
N THR A 877 11.71 -7.32 18.50
CA THR A 877 12.70 -7.83 17.55
C THR A 877 14.11 -7.45 18.01
N GLU A 878 15.12 -7.70 17.18
CA GLU A 878 16.50 -7.41 17.53
C GLU A 878 16.80 -5.90 17.50
N THR A 879 16.15 -5.12 16.60
CA THR A 879 16.51 -3.73 16.30
C THR A 879 15.37 -2.73 16.38
N ASN A 880 14.17 -3.14 16.85
CA ASN A 880 13.03 -2.23 16.95
C ASN A 880 13.05 -1.33 18.20
N HIS A 881 13.79 -1.69 19.24
CA HIS A 881 14.01 -0.83 20.39
C HIS A 881 15.19 0.11 20.20
N VAL A 882 15.04 1.35 20.68
CA VAL A 882 16.13 2.33 20.63
C VAL A 882 17.26 1.90 21.56
N THR A 883 18.46 1.78 21.02
CA THR A 883 19.65 1.38 21.79
C THR A 883 20.35 2.55 22.43
N ASP A 884 20.39 3.72 21.79
CA ASP A 884 20.96 4.96 22.35
C ASP A 884 19.91 5.74 23.16
N THR A 885 19.58 5.21 24.32
CA THR A 885 18.64 5.82 25.27
C THR A 885 19.31 6.77 26.27
N THR A 886 20.62 7.04 26.14
CA THR A 886 21.41 7.73 27.18
C THR A 886 22.16 8.95 26.65
N SER A 887 22.42 9.09 25.36
CA SER A 887 22.98 10.32 24.80
C SER A 887 21.93 11.42 24.70
N ALA A 888 22.37 12.66 24.70
CA ALA A 888 21.49 13.82 24.51
C ALA A 888 20.82 13.78 23.13
N THR A 889 21.57 13.42 22.08
CA THR A 889 21.06 13.31 20.71
C THR A 889 20.01 12.20 20.60
N GLY A 890 20.27 11.01 21.15
CA GLY A 890 19.32 9.89 21.14
C GLY A 890 18.01 10.22 21.84
N VAL A 891 18.10 10.75 23.08
CA VAL A 891 16.89 11.14 23.84
C VAL A 891 16.12 12.28 23.16
N LYS A 892 16.80 13.22 22.51
CA LYS A 892 16.18 14.29 21.72
C LYS A 892 15.43 13.73 20.52
N ALA A 893 16.00 12.76 19.79
CA ALA A 893 15.35 12.09 18.69
C ALA A 893 14.10 11.29 19.17
N MET A 894 14.22 10.55 20.27
CA MET A 894 13.08 9.85 20.88
C MET A 894 11.95 10.81 21.27
N ARG A 895 12.28 11.95 21.83
CA ARG A 895 11.31 12.98 22.23
C ARG A 895 10.60 13.56 21.01
N GLN A 896 11.33 13.81 19.92
CA GLN A 896 10.77 14.32 18.66
C GLN A 896 9.80 13.31 18.04
N ALA A 897 10.20 12.05 17.92
CA ALA A 897 9.37 10.96 17.40
C ALA A 897 8.09 10.81 18.24
N SER A 898 8.22 10.82 19.57
CA SER A 898 7.08 10.76 20.47
C SER A 898 6.12 11.94 20.32
N LYS A 899 6.63 13.16 20.10
CA LYS A 899 5.80 14.35 19.80
C LYS A 899 4.99 14.15 18.53
N ASN A 900 5.63 13.69 17.45
CA ASN A 900 5.00 13.48 16.16
C ASN A 900 3.84 12.46 16.26
N ILE A 901 4.08 11.33 16.90
CA ILE A 901 3.06 10.30 17.17
C ILE A 901 1.90 10.91 17.97
N MET A 902 2.20 11.56 19.10
CA MET A 902 1.18 12.10 20.00
C MET A 902 0.38 13.22 19.37
N TYR A 903 0.99 14.07 18.54
CA TYR A 903 0.30 15.15 17.83
C TYR A 903 -0.78 14.63 16.88
N THR A 904 -0.48 13.59 16.10
CA THR A 904 -1.48 12.96 15.23
C THR A 904 -2.58 12.28 16.06
N VAL A 905 -2.19 11.47 17.03
CA VAL A 905 -3.12 10.66 17.83
C VAL A 905 -4.10 11.51 18.63
N VAL A 906 -3.64 12.62 19.27
CA VAL A 906 -4.54 13.47 20.08
C VAL A 906 -5.60 14.18 19.24
N ASN A 907 -5.32 14.39 17.95
CA ASN A 907 -6.25 15.02 17.02
C ASN A 907 -7.11 13.99 16.24
N SER A 908 -6.96 12.68 16.54
CA SER A 908 -7.75 11.61 15.92
C SER A 908 -9.06 11.33 16.68
N ARG A 909 -9.88 10.44 16.11
CA ARG A 909 -11.12 9.94 16.71
C ARG A 909 -10.95 9.35 18.11
N ALA A 910 -9.76 8.77 18.40
CA ALA A 910 -9.48 8.15 19.68
C ALA A 910 -9.58 9.11 20.88
N TYR A 911 -9.44 10.43 20.64
CA TYR A 911 -9.53 11.48 21.62
C TYR A 911 -10.83 12.30 21.53
N ASP A 912 -11.79 11.89 20.70
CA ASP A 912 -13.14 12.42 20.79
C ASP A 912 -13.76 12.08 22.16
N PRO A 913 -14.50 12.98 22.79
CA PRO A 913 -14.98 12.78 24.16
C PRO A 913 -15.77 11.47 24.35
N GLU A 914 -16.50 11.01 23.33
CA GLU A 914 -17.26 9.77 23.32
C GLU A 914 -16.39 8.53 23.15
N ASN A 915 -15.24 8.65 22.49
CA ASN A 915 -14.35 7.53 22.14
C ASN A 915 -13.21 7.34 23.15
N LEU A 916 -12.85 8.39 23.90
CA LEU A 916 -11.70 8.36 24.80
C LEU A 916 -11.88 7.35 25.92
N LYS A 917 -11.24 6.19 25.79
CA LYS A 917 -11.25 5.10 26.76
C LYS A 917 -10.01 5.20 27.66
N THR A 918 -10.14 5.77 28.85
CA THR A 918 -9.06 5.84 29.85
C THR A 918 -9.17 4.70 30.85
N GLY A 919 -8.04 4.16 31.28
CA GLY A 919 -7.96 3.11 32.30
C GLY A 919 -7.53 1.75 31.76
N LEU A 920 -7.84 0.70 32.54
CA LEU A 920 -7.47 -0.67 32.16
C LEU A 920 -8.40 -1.21 31.08
N MET A 921 -7.82 -1.93 30.12
CA MET A 921 -8.57 -2.66 29.10
C MET A 921 -9.38 -3.81 29.68
N ASN A 922 -10.45 -4.24 29.01
CA ASN A 922 -11.34 -5.31 29.48
C ASN A 922 -10.59 -6.61 29.81
N TRP A 923 -9.62 -7.00 28.98
CA TRP A 923 -8.82 -8.20 29.22
C TRP A 923 -7.92 -8.05 30.46
N GLN A 924 -7.39 -6.85 30.73
CA GLN A 924 -6.59 -6.57 31.96
C GLN A 924 -7.44 -6.66 33.19
N ILE A 925 -8.67 -6.13 33.15
CA ILE A 925 -9.64 -6.26 34.24
C ILE A 925 -9.98 -7.73 34.48
N LEU A 926 -10.21 -8.50 33.42
CA LEU A 926 -10.47 -9.94 33.51
C LEU A 926 -9.29 -10.69 34.12
N ALA A 927 -8.06 -10.39 33.69
CA ALA A 927 -6.84 -10.98 34.27
C ALA A 927 -6.75 -10.71 35.76
N ILE A 928 -6.97 -9.46 36.20
CA ILE A 928 -6.97 -9.09 37.61
C ILE A 928 -8.05 -9.86 38.39
N VAL A 929 -9.26 -10.02 37.86
CA VAL A 929 -10.33 -10.80 38.48
C VAL A 929 -9.94 -12.27 38.64
N ILE A 930 -9.33 -12.86 37.61
CA ILE A 930 -8.79 -14.21 37.63
C ILE A 930 -7.71 -14.34 38.70
N ASP A 931 -6.82 -13.38 38.81
CA ASP A 931 -5.76 -13.35 39.83
C ASP A 931 -6.31 -13.28 41.27
N ILE A 932 -7.33 -12.48 41.47
CA ILE A 932 -8.02 -12.44 42.79
C ILE A 932 -8.60 -13.79 43.11
N ILE A 933 -9.25 -14.48 42.18
CA ILE A 933 -9.81 -15.82 42.38
C ILE A 933 -8.71 -16.84 42.66
N LEU A 934 -7.62 -16.82 41.84
CA LEU A 934 -6.48 -17.71 42.08
C LEU A 934 -5.77 -17.43 43.41
N GLY A 935 -5.62 -16.18 43.78
CA GLY A 935 -5.09 -15.80 45.11
C GLY A 935 -5.93 -16.32 46.26
N ALA A 936 -7.25 -16.19 46.15
CA ALA A 936 -8.18 -16.77 47.17
C ALA A 936 -8.08 -18.30 47.22
N LEU A 937 -7.94 -18.97 46.06
CA LEU A 937 -7.73 -20.42 46.00
C LEU A 937 -6.40 -20.82 46.64
N VAL A 938 -5.32 -20.11 46.38
CA VAL A 938 -4.02 -20.35 47.02
C VAL A 938 -4.12 -20.22 48.52
N ILE A 939 -4.71 -19.15 49.04
CA ILE A 939 -4.94 -18.95 50.49
C ILE A 939 -5.76 -20.12 51.09
N PHE A 940 -6.81 -20.54 50.37
CA PHE A 940 -7.65 -21.65 50.82
C PHE A 940 -6.85 -22.98 50.87
N LEU A 941 -6.06 -23.28 49.82
CA LEU A 941 -5.19 -24.45 49.77
C LEU A 941 -4.14 -24.43 50.91
N GLU A 942 -3.59 -23.28 51.20
CA GLU A 942 -2.63 -23.05 52.29
C GLU A 942 -3.28 -23.35 53.66
N VAL A 943 -4.45 -22.78 53.91
CA VAL A 943 -5.22 -23.05 55.16
C VAL A 943 -5.54 -24.55 55.31
N LEU A 944 -5.96 -25.22 54.22
CA LEU A 944 -6.23 -26.65 54.25
C LEU A 944 -4.95 -27.47 54.52
N THR A 945 -3.83 -27.06 53.92
CA THR A 945 -2.55 -27.73 54.07
C THR A 945 -2.04 -27.63 55.53
N ILE A 946 -2.09 -26.41 56.10
CA ILE A 946 -1.71 -26.19 57.50
C ILE A 946 -2.64 -26.94 58.48
N ARG A 947 -3.97 -26.91 58.28
CA ARG A 947 -4.94 -27.64 59.08
C ARG A 947 -4.69 -29.14 59.06
N LYS A 948 -4.44 -29.70 57.85
CA LYS A 948 -4.14 -31.12 57.70
C LYS A 948 -2.81 -31.48 58.32
N TYR A 949 -1.77 -30.65 58.20
CA TYR A 949 -0.51 -30.85 58.90
C TYR A 949 -0.67 -30.88 60.39
N LYS A 950 -1.38 -29.90 60.99
CA LYS A 950 -1.65 -29.87 62.47
C LYS A 950 -2.39 -31.12 62.92
N LYS A 951 -3.36 -31.61 62.16
CA LYS A 951 -4.08 -32.83 62.43
C LYS A 951 -3.17 -34.08 62.34
N ASP A 952 -2.46 -34.23 61.22
CA ASP A 952 -1.56 -35.36 61.01
C ASP A 952 -0.40 -35.39 62.03
N ALA A 953 0.08 -34.23 62.49
CA ALA A 953 1.11 -34.11 63.52
C ALA A 953 0.60 -34.46 64.97
N ALA A 954 -0.67 -34.17 65.25
CA ALA A 954 -1.28 -34.49 66.56
C ALA A 954 -1.65 -35.99 66.66
N GLU A 955 -1.81 -36.70 65.58
CA GLU A 955 -2.14 -38.13 65.51
C GLU A 955 -0.86 -39.03 65.47
N GLU A 956 0.38 -38.44 65.39
CA GLU A 956 1.59 -39.24 65.59
C GLU A 956 1.74 -39.73 67.01
N PRO A 957 1.89 -41.06 67.26
CA PRO A 957 2.09 -41.56 68.62
C PRO A 957 3.43 -41.06 69.14
N VAL A 958 3.36 -40.49 70.37
CA VAL A 958 4.55 -40.17 71.17
C VAL A 958 5.35 -41.46 71.39
N GLN A 959 6.53 -41.57 70.75
CA GLN A 959 7.45 -42.60 71.10
C GLN A 959 7.90 -42.40 72.55
N THR A 960 7.33 -43.13 73.49
CA THR A 960 7.88 -43.28 74.84
C THR A 960 9.26 -43.91 74.75
N VAL A 961 10.29 -43.12 75.01
CA VAL A 961 11.64 -43.66 75.30
C VAL A 961 11.55 -44.44 76.57
N ASN A 962 11.52 -45.76 76.53
CA ASN A 962 11.76 -46.62 77.66
C ASN A 962 13.23 -46.50 78.00
N GLU A 963 13.55 -45.77 79.04
CA GLU A 963 14.80 -45.91 79.80
C GLU A 963 14.82 -47.28 80.41
N THR A 964 15.47 -48.24 79.78
CA THR A 964 15.89 -49.49 80.50
C THR A 964 17.14 -49.15 81.24
N SER A 965 16.95 -48.98 82.60
CA SER A 965 18.03 -49.05 83.59
C SER A 965 18.72 -50.40 83.53
N ALA A 966 20.02 -50.37 83.29
CA ALA A 966 20.93 -51.47 83.38
C ALA A 966 21.27 -51.68 84.90
N GLU A 967 21.14 -52.90 85.35
CA GLU A 967 22.06 -53.50 86.32
C GLU A 967 23.18 -54.17 85.57
#